data_9ff3a64515b2a811d8d9decd09d899bc
#
_entry.id   9ff3a64515b2a811d8d9decd09d899bc
#
_cell.length_a   1.000
_cell.length_b   1.000
_cell.length_c   1.000
_cell.angle_alpha   90.00
_cell.angle_beta   90.00
_cell.angle_gamma   90.00
#
_symmetry.space_group_name_H-M   'P 1'
#
loop_
_entity.id
_entity.type
_entity.pdbx_description
1 polymer ?
#
loop_
_entity_poly.entity_id
_entity_poly.type
_entity_poly.pdbx_seq_one_letter_code
_entity_poly.pdbx_strand_id
1 'polypeptide(L)'
;MRRSRSAVRTALAVATVAATALLGATVPSSAFGATETPLLHYTFDTAPTGTTVADTSGNGYSATLRGSGAQFRNGLISLPGGSAAAAPYLEIPTAGLVGKKDLTFSTWLAHKGGTGNVAAAFVGAPVASGASFSSGYWLLNPSNLSGYTKSVVTNSVNAGAPYNTEVGAGATGTPTVGARTPSGLSLYTTVIDGSTGKLTVYVNGAQISQSTIARDVSSFGPSLVAYIARSTYNDPGWNGEMDDFAVYDSALSSSSVQALYSSQALDRAVASVTVPTEATASFTVPTTASGVGITWTSNSAAVAITGGTATVTRPAAGQPDATATLTATYRVGTETRSVDYAVRVAAQLDDATKVQRDLAAIAIPNVGDIRTNVSVPTTGTLGSSIAWSVVSPSGATVRDGSATGTRTIDVDRPATGSPAIDVVVRATATSGSTTRTRDFTLRVQPLPAGTDDTEAYVWAFFTGEGDGAERISLAASKGNDALSWNTLNGGKPVFTSNLGTMGLRDPFIIRSHEGDKFFMLATDLKIDGLPGGFDTAQKSGSKYIEVWESTDLVNWSAQRHVKVSTDFAGNTWAPEAYWDDELQTYVVFWASNMYPTTNTADRASVTYNQMMYATTEDFTSFSEAKPWIDVKRGAGKGTIDSTVAKDGDTYYRFTKDEASMTLREEKSTDLLATVSGSLPGTGGPADEWSLVKEKVASGLPNGEPGKTFTSGEGPNVFPANEGDVNGLDWFLFIDQPNYHDGPNHYIPFGTDDLANGDSWQPLGAKLRTGLPQNADGGKPRHGTVIPVTRSEYQKVLEGYAPGLAVASVAPLTATTTAGTAPVLPRATITTAAGTTSTVDVAWDAVAPAAYATAGTFTVSGVAQDASRMPVQVTVTVQSSLKVSATATSRCVAGKVVLTVVGKNGDTVPMDVSISTPEGVKTIAGVKPGASGSAAFTVRSTQLAAGEATVTGTATVSGKTVTATATAPYSARSCG
;
A
#
# COMPACT_ATOMS: atom_id res chain seq x y z
N MET A 1 21.82 38.86 -41.08
CA MET A 1 22.40 39.97 -40.30
C MET A 1 22.23 39.69 -38.83
N ARG A 2 23.34 39.61 -38.13
CA ARG A 2 23.46 39.42 -36.68
C ARG A 2 22.85 40.60 -35.93
N ARG A 3 22.12 40.30 -34.80
CA ARG A 3 22.27 41.08 -33.56
C ARG A 3 21.88 40.22 -32.35
N SER A 4 22.85 39.99 -31.52
CA SER A 4 22.81 39.42 -30.21
C SER A 4 21.97 40.28 -29.25
N ARG A 5 21.21 39.62 -28.35
CA ARG A 5 20.83 40.22 -27.05
C ARG A 5 21.26 39.31 -25.92
N SER A 6 22.20 39.82 -25.17
CA SER A 6 22.71 39.38 -23.89
C SER A 6 21.56 39.35 -22.87
N ALA A 7 21.31 38.19 -22.23
CA ALA A 7 20.50 38.09 -21.04
C ALA A 7 21.41 37.85 -19.85
N VAL A 8 21.37 38.81 -18.93
CA VAL A 8 22.01 38.78 -17.63
C VAL A 8 21.45 37.60 -16.84
N ARG A 9 22.27 36.59 -16.55
CA ARG A 9 21.95 35.53 -15.58
C ARG A 9 22.35 36.01 -14.20
N THR A 10 21.41 36.33 -13.36
CA THR A 10 21.59 36.46 -11.91
C THR A 10 21.86 35.05 -11.36
N ALA A 11 23.11 34.82 -10.93
CA ALA A 11 23.52 33.59 -10.29
C ALA A 11 22.93 33.55 -8.87
N LEU A 12 21.95 32.69 -8.63
CA LEU A 12 21.53 32.25 -7.31
C LEU A 12 22.56 31.23 -6.83
N ALA A 13 23.42 31.62 -5.88
CA ALA A 13 24.33 30.70 -5.24
C ALA A 13 23.54 29.73 -4.36
N VAL A 14 23.23 28.55 -4.89
CA VAL A 14 22.87 27.38 -4.11
C VAL A 14 24.18 26.91 -3.43
N ALA A 15 24.25 27.06 -2.12
CA ALA A 15 25.27 26.43 -1.32
C ALA A 15 25.12 24.92 -1.41
N THR A 16 25.85 24.30 -2.31
CA THR A 16 26.08 22.86 -2.33
C THR A 16 26.81 22.49 -1.05
N VAL A 17 26.12 21.90 -0.10
CA VAL A 17 26.77 21.18 0.99
C VAL A 17 27.57 20.06 0.33
N ALA A 18 28.87 20.21 0.26
CA ALA A 18 29.76 19.15 -0.14
C ALA A 18 29.52 17.96 0.82
N ALA A 19 29.03 16.87 0.29
CA ALA A 19 29.12 15.58 0.95
C ALA A 19 30.63 15.29 1.11
N THR A 20 31.15 15.59 2.30
CA THR A 20 32.47 15.14 2.72
C THR A 20 32.36 13.61 2.77
N ALA A 21 33.06 12.97 1.85
CA ALA A 21 33.26 11.53 1.86
C ALA A 21 33.51 11.07 3.30
N LEU A 22 32.77 10.07 3.75
CA LEU A 22 33.18 9.20 4.83
C LEU A 22 34.57 8.67 4.45
N LEU A 23 35.58 9.23 5.00
CA LEU A 23 36.81 8.51 5.29
C LEU A 23 36.40 7.55 6.40
N GLY A 24 35.72 6.45 6.01
CA GLY A 24 35.72 5.26 6.79
C GLY A 24 37.20 4.98 7.07
N ALA A 25 37.56 4.89 8.32
CA ALA A 25 38.80 4.28 8.69
C ALA A 25 38.81 2.95 7.93
N THR A 26 39.65 2.84 6.90
CA THR A 26 40.01 1.54 6.37
C THR A 26 40.71 0.85 7.52
N VAL A 27 39.94 0.08 8.29
CA VAL A 27 40.52 -0.91 9.18
C VAL A 27 41.31 -1.80 8.23
N PRO A 28 42.64 -1.85 8.29
CA PRO A 28 43.35 -2.78 7.47
C PRO A 28 42.79 -4.14 7.81
N SER A 29 42.42 -4.92 6.79
CA SER A 29 41.98 -6.33 6.97
C SER A 29 42.98 -6.91 7.95
N SER A 30 42.48 -7.40 9.10
CA SER A 30 43.27 -7.82 10.22
C SER A 30 44.40 -8.75 9.70
N ALA A 31 45.62 -8.34 9.93
CA ALA A 31 46.71 -9.29 9.90
C ALA A 31 46.32 -10.36 10.90
N PHE A 32 46.04 -11.59 10.41
CA PHE A 32 45.93 -12.77 11.24
C PHE A 32 47.03 -12.69 12.28
N GLY A 33 46.71 -12.87 13.57
CA GLY A 33 47.72 -12.80 14.62
C GLY A 33 48.91 -13.66 14.22
N ALA A 34 50.04 -13.05 14.03
CA ALA A 34 51.19 -13.53 13.31
C ALA A 34 51.47 -15.01 13.60
N THR A 35 51.11 -15.92 12.74
CA THR A 35 51.90 -17.12 12.38
C THR A 35 51.23 -18.12 11.47
N GLU A 36 49.89 -18.21 11.31
CA GLU A 36 49.29 -19.28 10.48
C GLU A 36 48.31 -18.73 9.46
N THR A 37 48.65 -18.88 8.17
CA THR A 37 47.76 -18.54 7.06
C THR A 37 46.83 -19.71 6.78
N PRO A 38 45.52 -19.46 6.56
CA PRO A 38 44.57 -20.51 6.24
C PRO A 38 44.86 -21.13 4.86
N LEU A 39 44.62 -22.41 4.75
CA LEU A 39 44.66 -23.16 3.50
C LEU A 39 43.53 -22.70 2.54
N LEU A 40 42.35 -22.41 3.09
CA LEU A 40 41.25 -21.76 2.38
C LEU A 40 40.48 -20.82 3.36
N HIS A 41 39.90 -19.74 2.81
CA HIS A 41 39.18 -18.76 3.63
C HIS A 41 38.04 -18.14 2.83
N TYR A 42 36.83 -18.20 3.35
CA TYR A 42 35.65 -17.53 2.82
C TYR A 42 35.13 -16.48 3.81
N THR A 43 35.26 -15.19 3.49
CA THR A 43 34.89 -14.07 4.38
C THR A 43 33.43 -13.65 4.19
N PHE A 44 32.77 -14.06 3.11
CA PHE A 44 31.38 -13.68 2.77
C PHE A 44 31.08 -12.17 2.70
N ASP A 45 32.09 -11.31 2.76
CA ASP A 45 31.95 -9.84 2.69
C ASP A 45 31.41 -9.36 1.34
N THR A 46 31.58 -10.15 0.30
CA THR A 46 31.12 -9.82 -1.05
C THR A 46 30.20 -10.94 -1.58
N ALA A 47 29.14 -10.50 -2.27
CA ALA A 47 28.28 -11.46 -2.95
C ALA A 47 29.05 -12.24 -4.03
N PRO A 48 28.69 -13.52 -4.27
CA PRO A 48 29.39 -14.35 -5.25
C PRO A 48 29.24 -13.80 -6.67
N THR A 49 30.27 -13.97 -7.48
CA THR A 49 30.18 -13.71 -8.92
C THR A 49 29.60 -14.95 -9.61
N GLY A 50 28.35 -14.89 -10.02
CA GLY A 50 27.58 -16.06 -10.45
C GLY A 50 27.38 -17.01 -9.27
N THR A 51 27.96 -18.21 -9.35
CA THR A 51 27.91 -19.21 -8.26
C THR A 51 29.23 -19.33 -7.50
N THR A 52 30.23 -18.50 -7.79
CA THR A 52 31.58 -18.64 -7.23
C THR A 52 31.75 -17.76 -6.00
N VAL A 53 31.96 -18.39 -4.85
CA VAL A 53 32.37 -17.74 -3.59
C VAL A 53 33.89 -17.73 -3.52
N ALA A 54 34.47 -16.55 -3.49
CA ALA A 54 35.93 -16.38 -3.60
C ALA A 54 36.67 -16.93 -2.37
N ASP A 55 37.79 -17.61 -2.62
CA ASP A 55 38.79 -17.95 -1.61
C ASP A 55 39.73 -16.76 -1.43
N THR A 56 39.74 -16.18 -0.24
CA THR A 56 40.59 -15.05 0.13
C THR A 56 41.94 -15.44 0.70
N SER A 57 42.21 -16.73 0.88
CA SER A 57 43.53 -17.22 1.34
C SER A 57 44.65 -17.02 0.31
N GLY A 58 44.32 -16.86 -0.96
CA GLY A 58 45.26 -16.78 -2.07
C GLY A 58 45.62 -18.15 -2.71
N ASN A 59 45.11 -19.27 -2.18
CA ASN A 59 45.42 -20.62 -2.67
C ASN A 59 44.49 -21.10 -3.80
N GLY A 60 43.43 -20.35 -4.13
CA GLY A 60 42.55 -20.62 -5.26
C GLY A 60 41.48 -21.70 -5.04
N TYR A 61 41.13 -22.01 -3.80
CA TYR A 61 40.09 -22.98 -3.44
C TYR A 61 38.70 -22.34 -3.35
N SER A 62 38.29 -21.57 -4.35
CA SER A 62 36.97 -20.91 -4.37
C SER A 62 35.83 -21.95 -4.33
N ALA A 63 34.82 -21.74 -3.49
CA ALA A 63 33.65 -22.59 -3.35
C ALA A 63 32.60 -22.31 -4.42
N THR A 64 31.71 -23.30 -4.66
CA THR A 64 30.58 -23.18 -5.58
C THR A 64 29.27 -23.16 -4.79
N LEU A 65 28.49 -22.08 -4.91
CA LEU A 65 27.14 -22.02 -4.37
C LEU A 65 26.19 -22.86 -5.23
N ARG A 66 25.44 -23.74 -4.61
CA ARG A 66 24.42 -24.62 -5.21
C ARG A 66 23.05 -24.30 -4.62
N GLY A 67 22.01 -24.37 -5.44
CA GLY A 67 20.65 -24.05 -5.04
C GLY A 67 20.38 -22.55 -5.02
N SER A 68 19.22 -22.13 -4.53
CA SER A 68 18.75 -20.74 -4.45
C SER A 68 18.30 -20.38 -3.04
N GLY A 69 18.24 -19.07 -2.72
CA GLY A 69 17.77 -18.58 -1.43
C GLY A 69 18.87 -18.20 -0.42
N ALA A 70 20.15 -18.49 -0.70
CA ALA A 70 21.24 -17.95 0.11
C ALA A 70 21.35 -16.43 -0.08
N GLN A 71 21.61 -15.69 1.00
CA GLN A 71 21.75 -14.23 0.96
C GLN A 71 23.08 -13.81 1.55
N PHE A 72 23.71 -12.79 0.94
CA PHE A 72 24.96 -12.20 1.42
C PHE A 72 24.67 -10.79 1.92
N ARG A 73 24.78 -10.56 3.22
CA ARG A 73 24.46 -9.28 3.87
C ARG A 73 25.36 -9.04 5.07
N ASN A 74 25.84 -7.82 5.21
CA ASN A 74 26.65 -7.38 6.37
C ASN A 74 27.86 -8.27 6.68
N GLY A 75 28.54 -8.77 5.63
CA GLY A 75 29.69 -9.65 5.79
C GLY A 75 29.33 -11.10 6.18
N LEU A 76 28.09 -11.52 6.03
CA LEU A 76 27.59 -12.86 6.38
C LEU A 76 26.92 -13.54 5.19
N ILE A 77 27.04 -14.86 5.08
CA ILE A 77 26.13 -15.68 4.29
C ILE A 77 24.98 -16.15 5.19
N SER A 78 23.74 -15.88 4.79
CA SER A 78 22.53 -16.39 5.42
C SER A 78 21.97 -17.54 4.60
N LEU A 79 21.79 -18.68 5.22
CA LEU A 79 21.33 -19.94 4.61
C LEU A 79 19.99 -20.31 5.26
N PRO A 80 18.88 -20.41 4.47
CA PRO A 80 17.53 -20.55 5.02
C PRO A 80 17.20 -22.00 5.48
N GLY A 81 18.09 -22.96 5.24
CA GLY A 81 17.77 -24.36 5.46
C GLY A 81 16.83 -24.93 4.39
N GLY A 82 15.97 -25.86 4.79
CA GLY A 82 15.02 -26.54 3.91
C GLY A 82 15.31 -28.01 3.68
N SER A 83 14.57 -28.67 2.78
CA SER A 83 14.80 -30.11 2.50
C SER A 83 16.17 -30.35 1.86
N ALA A 84 16.76 -31.52 2.09
CA ALA A 84 18.06 -31.90 1.53
C ALA A 84 18.17 -31.73 0.00
N ALA A 85 17.05 -31.82 -0.71
CA ALA A 85 17.00 -31.67 -2.17
C ALA A 85 16.96 -30.22 -2.63
N ALA A 86 16.40 -29.30 -1.84
CA ALA A 86 16.10 -27.92 -2.24
C ALA A 86 16.97 -26.87 -1.53
N ALA A 87 17.50 -27.16 -0.33
CA ALA A 87 18.27 -26.20 0.46
C ALA A 87 19.56 -25.76 -0.26
N PRO A 88 19.90 -24.45 -0.22
CA PRO A 88 21.17 -23.98 -0.75
C PRO A 88 22.35 -24.45 0.11
N TYR A 89 23.50 -24.69 -0.54
CA TYR A 89 24.72 -25.07 0.12
C TYR A 89 25.95 -24.64 -0.69
N LEU A 90 27.13 -24.64 -0.06
CA LEU A 90 28.41 -24.46 -0.75
C LEU A 90 29.16 -25.78 -0.92
N GLU A 91 29.65 -26.01 -2.11
CA GLU A 91 30.55 -27.11 -2.44
C GLU A 91 32.00 -26.60 -2.40
N ILE A 92 32.79 -27.15 -1.50
CA ILE A 92 34.19 -26.74 -1.26
C ILE A 92 35.14 -27.66 -2.08
N PRO A 93 36.13 -27.09 -2.80
CA PRO A 93 37.17 -27.87 -3.46
C PRO A 93 37.98 -28.68 -2.45
N THR A 94 38.15 -29.97 -2.70
CA THR A 94 38.76 -30.89 -1.73
C THR A 94 40.23 -31.20 -2.01
N ALA A 95 40.80 -30.70 -3.11
CA ALA A 95 42.18 -30.96 -3.48
C ALA A 95 43.21 -30.61 -2.39
N GLY A 96 42.97 -29.52 -1.64
CA GLY A 96 43.81 -29.12 -0.52
C GLY A 96 43.61 -29.96 0.77
N LEU A 97 42.54 -30.76 0.85
CA LEU A 97 42.14 -31.51 2.05
C LEU A 97 42.55 -32.99 1.99
N VAL A 98 42.67 -33.53 0.76
CA VAL A 98 43.01 -34.95 0.56
C VAL A 98 44.36 -35.27 1.17
N GLY A 99 44.44 -36.34 1.97
CA GLY A 99 45.68 -36.81 2.57
C GLY A 99 46.16 -36.02 3.77
N LYS A 100 45.45 -34.99 4.23
CA LYS A 100 45.83 -34.20 5.40
C LYS A 100 45.47 -34.93 6.68
N LYS A 101 46.43 -35.01 7.60
CA LYS A 101 46.27 -35.60 8.94
C LYS A 101 45.85 -34.56 9.95
N ASP A 102 46.49 -33.42 9.88
CA ASP A 102 46.35 -32.34 10.82
C ASP A 102 45.61 -31.18 10.13
N LEU A 103 44.41 -30.85 10.58
CA LEU A 103 43.58 -29.78 10.06
C LEU A 103 42.88 -29.05 11.19
N THR A 104 42.72 -27.74 11.03
CA THR A 104 41.84 -26.95 11.87
C THR A 104 40.79 -26.29 11.04
N PHE A 105 39.51 -26.45 11.41
CA PHE A 105 38.34 -25.80 10.83
C PHE A 105 37.86 -24.71 11.82
N SER A 106 37.68 -23.48 11.33
CA SER A 106 37.21 -22.36 12.15
C SER A 106 36.18 -21.56 11.41
N THR A 107 35.09 -21.15 12.07
CA THR A 107 34.06 -20.31 11.47
C THR A 107 33.19 -19.64 12.52
N TRP A 108 32.80 -18.40 12.25
CA TRP A 108 31.72 -17.74 12.99
C TRP A 108 30.38 -18.21 12.44
N LEU A 109 29.47 -18.61 13.32
CA LEU A 109 28.13 -18.96 12.92
C LEU A 109 27.10 -18.65 14.00
N ALA A 110 25.87 -18.29 13.54
CA ALA A 110 24.68 -18.18 14.34
C ALA A 110 23.66 -19.20 13.83
N HIS A 111 23.29 -20.16 14.69
CA HIS A 111 22.28 -21.15 14.37
C HIS A 111 20.87 -20.55 14.56
N LYS A 112 20.04 -20.64 13.51
CA LYS A 112 18.65 -20.12 13.53
C LYS A 112 17.60 -21.25 13.49
N GLY A 113 18.01 -22.49 13.23
CA GLY A 113 17.15 -23.67 13.27
C GLY A 113 16.86 -24.14 14.70
N GLY A 114 15.96 -25.11 14.81
CA GLY A 114 15.76 -25.88 16.05
C GLY A 114 16.83 -26.94 16.25
N THR A 115 16.73 -27.73 17.34
CA THR A 115 17.57 -28.91 17.55
C THR A 115 17.31 -29.95 16.47
N GLY A 116 18.36 -30.57 15.94
CA GLY A 116 18.19 -31.54 14.86
C GLY A 116 19.47 -32.16 14.32
N ASN A 117 19.29 -33.03 13.35
CA ASN A 117 20.40 -33.58 12.57
C ASN A 117 20.57 -32.68 11.33
N VAL A 118 21.53 -31.77 11.40
CA VAL A 118 21.91 -30.85 10.32
C VAL A 118 23.44 -30.77 10.27
N ALA A 119 24.00 -30.31 9.17
CA ALA A 119 25.43 -30.03 9.08
C ALA A 119 25.66 -28.59 8.63
N ALA A 120 26.28 -27.78 9.51
CA ALA A 120 26.77 -26.45 9.13
C ALA A 120 28.04 -26.57 8.26
N ALA A 121 28.87 -27.58 8.54
CA ALA A 121 30.01 -27.95 7.71
C ALA A 121 30.24 -29.49 7.76
N PHE A 122 30.76 -30.01 6.65
CA PHE A 122 30.99 -31.44 6.48
C PHE A 122 32.20 -31.67 5.55
N VAL A 123 33.07 -32.60 5.93
CA VAL A 123 34.14 -33.15 5.07
C VAL A 123 34.19 -34.67 5.25
N GLY A 124 34.06 -35.42 4.16
CA GLY A 124 34.06 -36.88 4.29
C GLY A 124 34.31 -37.62 2.96
N ALA A 125 34.35 -38.95 3.05
CA ALA A 125 34.38 -39.78 1.88
C ALA A 125 33.09 -39.64 1.05
N PRO A 126 33.10 -39.66 -0.29
CA PRO A 126 31.89 -39.76 -1.08
C PRO A 126 31.11 -41.04 -0.73
N VAL A 127 29.81 -41.03 -0.89
CA VAL A 127 28.99 -42.23 -0.71
C VAL A 127 29.30 -43.24 -1.81
N ALA A 128 29.81 -44.42 -1.43
CA ALA A 128 30.13 -45.49 -2.39
C ALA A 128 28.85 -46.04 -3.05
N SER A 129 28.97 -46.54 -4.28
CA SER A 129 27.84 -47.18 -4.99
C SER A 129 27.26 -48.32 -4.16
N GLY A 130 25.93 -48.27 -3.89
CA GLY A 130 25.21 -49.24 -3.07
C GLY A 130 25.31 -49.00 -1.58
N ALA A 131 26.06 -48.00 -1.10
CA ALA A 131 26.08 -47.58 0.31
C ALA A 131 25.02 -46.49 0.58
N SER A 132 24.53 -46.46 1.80
CA SER A 132 23.59 -45.42 2.24
C SER A 132 24.28 -44.19 2.82
N PHE A 133 25.53 -44.30 3.24
CA PHE A 133 26.26 -43.26 3.98
C PHE A 133 27.74 -43.22 3.57
N SER A 134 28.37 -42.04 3.84
CA SER A 134 29.82 -41.89 3.77
C SER A 134 30.51 -42.86 4.74
N SER A 135 31.60 -43.47 4.35
CA SER A 135 32.34 -44.40 5.22
C SER A 135 33.21 -43.75 6.29
N GLY A 136 33.35 -42.45 6.25
CA GLY A 136 34.11 -41.64 7.21
C GLY A 136 33.97 -40.16 6.96
N TYR A 137 33.85 -39.37 8.01
CA TYR A 137 33.66 -37.89 7.91
C TYR A 137 34.04 -37.15 9.20
N TRP A 138 34.29 -35.86 9.03
CA TRP A 138 34.12 -34.81 10.03
C TRP A 138 32.82 -34.06 9.76
N LEU A 139 32.08 -33.71 10.85
CA LEU A 139 30.82 -32.97 10.77
C LEU A 139 30.74 -31.94 11.91
N LEU A 140 30.31 -30.71 11.57
CA LEU A 140 29.94 -29.68 12.51
C LEU A 140 28.42 -29.47 12.44
N ASN A 141 27.72 -29.68 13.55
CA ASN A 141 26.32 -29.33 13.76
C ASN A 141 26.23 -28.44 15.00
N PRO A 142 25.82 -27.16 14.85
CA PRO A 142 25.78 -26.24 16.00
C PRO A 142 24.79 -26.65 17.09
N SER A 143 23.72 -27.40 16.74
CA SER A 143 22.67 -27.79 17.69
C SER A 143 22.14 -29.18 17.37
N ASN A 144 22.70 -30.20 18.04
CA ASN A 144 22.22 -31.58 17.91
C ASN A 144 20.82 -31.75 18.55
N LEU A 145 20.25 -32.94 18.47
CA LEU A 145 18.93 -33.27 19.04
C LEU A 145 18.78 -32.95 20.54
N SER A 146 19.88 -32.80 21.28
CA SER A 146 19.90 -32.44 22.70
C SER A 146 20.19 -30.96 22.96
N GLY A 147 20.34 -30.14 21.91
CA GLY A 147 20.65 -28.70 21.98
C GLY A 147 22.11 -28.43 22.40
N TYR A 148 23.04 -29.31 22.02
CA TYR A 148 24.47 -29.15 22.25
C TYR A 148 25.24 -29.04 20.92
N THR A 149 26.34 -28.34 20.95
CA THR A 149 27.29 -28.29 19.86
C THR A 149 27.84 -29.70 19.55
N LYS A 150 27.69 -30.13 18.29
CA LYS A 150 28.23 -31.39 17.81
C LYS A 150 29.36 -31.10 16.81
N SER A 151 30.57 -31.50 17.15
CA SER A 151 31.69 -31.57 16.20
C SER A 151 32.44 -32.89 16.40
N VAL A 152 32.40 -33.74 15.38
CA VAL A 152 32.74 -35.14 15.50
C VAL A 152 33.52 -35.64 14.30
N VAL A 153 34.33 -36.69 14.55
CA VAL A 153 34.96 -37.52 13.54
C VAL A 153 34.45 -38.97 13.70
N THR A 154 34.20 -39.67 12.59
CA THR A 154 33.94 -41.13 12.63
C THR A 154 35.21 -41.88 12.95
N ASN A 155 35.15 -42.73 13.95
CA ASN A 155 36.35 -43.36 14.52
C ASN A 155 36.66 -44.75 13.96
N SER A 156 35.77 -45.35 13.14
CA SER A 156 36.00 -46.58 12.38
C SER A 156 35.26 -46.56 11.05
N VAL A 157 35.66 -47.44 10.14
CA VAL A 157 34.96 -47.63 8.87
C VAL A 157 33.70 -48.45 9.12
N ASN A 158 32.55 -47.80 8.93
CA ASN A 158 31.24 -48.45 9.02
C ASN A 158 30.30 -47.84 8.00
N ALA A 159 30.14 -48.47 6.86
CA ALA A 159 29.28 -47.98 5.78
C ALA A 159 27.78 -48.10 6.08
N GLY A 160 27.37 -48.92 7.05
CA GLY A 160 25.98 -49.14 7.42
C GLY A 160 25.46 -48.15 8.45
N ALA A 161 26.27 -47.74 9.43
CA ALA A 161 25.91 -46.80 10.51
C ALA A 161 27.15 -46.07 11.02
N PRO A 162 27.79 -45.22 10.22
CA PRO A 162 29.06 -44.56 10.60
C PRO A 162 28.87 -43.60 11.81
N TYR A 163 27.69 -43.05 12.00
CA TYR A 163 27.35 -42.20 13.10
C TYR A 163 27.43 -42.87 14.48
N ASN A 164 27.36 -44.18 14.55
CA ASN A 164 27.59 -44.93 15.80
C ASN A 164 29.07 -45.03 16.19
N THR A 165 29.97 -44.58 15.33
CA THR A 165 31.42 -44.57 15.60
C THR A 165 31.96 -43.17 15.88
N GLU A 166 31.09 -42.19 15.96
CA GLU A 166 31.47 -40.77 16.18
C GLU A 166 32.16 -40.62 17.56
N VAL A 167 33.20 -39.79 17.54
CA VAL A 167 33.85 -39.24 18.75
C VAL A 167 34.04 -37.74 18.60
N GLY A 168 33.91 -37.00 19.71
CA GLY A 168 34.01 -35.56 19.74
C GLY A 168 32.91 -34.93 20.63
N ALA A 169 32.72 -33.65 20.50
CA ALA A 169 31.65 -32.92 21.18
C ALA A 169 30.31 -33.38 20.61
N GLY A 170 29.32 -33.62 21.49
CA GLY A 170 27.93 -33.91 21.08
C GLY A 170 27.77 -35.18 20.21
N ALA A 171 28.69 -36.12 20.24
CA ALA A 171 28.65 -37.36 19.46
C ALA A 171 27.37 -38.16 19.76
N THR A 172 26.95 -39.03 18.80
CA THR A 172 25.70 -39.81 18.91
C THR A 172 25.63 -40.64 20.21
N GLY A 173 26.74 -41.26 20.65
CA GLY A 173 26.80 -41.98 21.93
C GLY A 173 26.86 -41.11 23.19
N THR A 174 27.19 -39.84 23.06
CA THR A 174 27.36 -38.85 24.17
C THR A 174 26.87 -37.48 23.78
N PRO A 175 25.53 -37.30 23.52
CA PRO A 175 24.98 -36.11 22.87
C PRO A 175 25.04 -34.84 23.73
N THR A 176 25.32 -34.93 25.03
CA THR A 176 25.43 -33.81 25.95
C THR A 176 26.86 -33.48 26.37
N VAL A 177 27.86 -34.11 25.76
CA VAL A 177 29.28 -33.81 26.01
C VAL A 177 29.67 -32.56 25.19
N GLY A 178 30.21 -31.55 25.89
CA GLY A 178 30.59 -30.25 25.29
C GLY A 178 29.75 -29.09 25.82
N ALA A 179 29.47 -28.12 24.97
CA ALA A 179 28.72 -26.92 25.33
C ALA A 179 27.34 -26.92 24.68
N ARG A 180 26.35 -26.29 25.35
CA ARG A 180 25.07 -25.96 24.70
C ARG A 180 25.31 -25.01 23.55
N THR A 181 24.41 -25.08 22.54
CA THR A 181 24.39 -24.16 21.41
C THR A 181 24.34 -22.69 21.92
N PRO A 182 25.32 -21.85 21.55
CA PRO A 182 25.26 -20.42 21.88
C PRO A 182 24.06 -19.72 21.19
N SER A 183 23.55 -18.69 21.86
CA SER A 183 22.45 -17.87 21.33
C SER A 183 22.96 -16.70 20.49
N GLY A 184 23.55 -16.90 19.35
CA GLY A 184 24.07 -15.83 18.50
C GLY A 184 25.37 -16.19 17.82
N LEU A 185 25.95 -15.19 17.14
CA LEU A 185 27.16 -15.39 16.37
C LEU A 185 28.33 -15.77 17.29
N SER A 186 28.92 -16.92 17.08
CA SER A 186 29.98 -17.47 17.90
C SER A 186 31.04 -18.17 17.03
N LEU A 187 32.29 -18.14 17.46
CA LEU A 187 33.38 -18.83 16.78
C LEU A 187 33.42 -20.29 17.17
N TYR A 188 33.28 -21.19 16.21
CA TYR A 188 33.44 -22.63 16.37
C TYR A 188 34.76 -23.02 15.74
N THR A 189 35.62 -23.68 16.53
CA THR A 189 36.92 -24.18 16.03
C THR A 189 37.05 -25.65 16.35
N THR A 190 37.38 -26.46 15.34
CA THR A 190 37.65 -27.90 15.48
C THR A 190 39.07 -28.16 15.05
N VAL A 191 39.89 -28.70 15.93
CA VAL A 191 41.27 -29.10 15.69
C VAL A 191 41.31 -30.62 15.60
N ILE A 192 41.67 -31.14 14.42
CA ILE A 192 41.97 -32.56 14.16
C ILE A 192 43.49 -32.65 14.13
N ASP A 193 44.06 -33.25 15.17
CA ASP A 193 45.45 -33.56 15.27
C ASP A 193 45.61 -35.09 15.06
N GLY A 194 45.69 -35.50 13.81
CA GLY A 194 45.84 -36.89 13.42
C GLY A 194 47.23 -37.45 13.77
N SER A 195 48.23 -36.56 13.90
CA SER A 195 49.60 -36.95 14.32
C SER A 195 49.66 -37.40 15.76
N THR A 196 48.82 -36.80 16.67
CA THR A 196 48.73 -37.25 18.07
C THR A 196 47.44 -38.04 18.37
N GLY A 197 46.58 -38.22 17.38
CA GLY A 197 45.30 -38.92 17.55
C GLY A 197 44.32 -38.18 18.46
N LYS A 198 44.19 -36.83 18.34
CA LYS A 198 43.29 -35.99 19.13
C LYS A 198 42.36 -35.17 18.26
N LEU A 199 41.12 -35.10 18.72
CA LEU A 199 40.11 -34.12 18.25
C LEU A 199 39.79 -33.17 19.40
N THR A 200 40.01 -31.87 19.19
CA THR A 200 39.70 -30.85 20.20
C THR A 200 38.72 -29.84 19.58
N VAL A 201 37.64 -29.57 20.32
CA VAL A 201 36.58 -28.66 19.90
C VAL A 201 36.53 -27.45 20.82
N TYR A 202 36.45 -26.27 20.23
CA TYR A 202 36.38 -24.97 20.92
C TYR A 202 35.14 -24.21 20.51
N VAL A 203 34.61 -23.42 21.43
CA VAL A 203 33.59 -22.39 21.17
C VAL A 203 34.07 -21.09 21.81
N ASN A 204 34.13 -20.02 21.03
CA ASN A 204 34.65 -18.71 21.45
C ASN A 204 36.04 -18.82 22.12
N GLY A 205 36.91 -19.60 21.51
CA GLY A 205 38.27 -19.83 22.02
C GLY A 205 38.40 -20.75 23.22
N ALA A 206 37.28 -21.10 23.89
CA ALA A 206 37.28 -22.01 25.04
C ALA A 206 37.12 -23.47 24.61
N GLN A 207 37.98 -24.36 25.11
CA GLN A 207 37.87 -25.77 24.84
C GLN A 207 36.62 -26.37 25.48
N ILE A 208 35.75 -26.99 24.67
CA ILE A 208 34.51 -27.62 25.13
C ILE A 208 34.59 -29.16 25.16
N SER A 209 35.50 -29.75 24.37
CA SER A 209 35.73 -31.20 24.35
C SER A 209 37.12 -31.51 23.78
N GLN A 210 37.73 -32.62 24.28
CA GLN A 210 38.87 -33.27 23.67
C GLN A 210 38.66 -34.78 23.70
N SER A 211 38.82 -35.41 22.56
CA SER A 211 38.59 -36.83 22.38
C SER A 211 39.78 -37.51 21.69
N THR A 212 40.01 -38.81 21.98
CA THR A 212 40.99 -39.59 21.22
C THR A 212 40.35 -40.14 19.97
N ILE A 213 40.99 -39.95 18.80
CA ILE A 213 40.53 -40.40 17.52
C ILE A 213 41.48 -41.45 16.94
N ALA A 214 40.92 -42.46 16.25
CA ALA A 214 41.66 -43.46 15.50
C ALA A 214 41.73 -43.13 14.00
N ARG A 215 41.02 -42.12 13.59
CA ARG A 215 40.92 -41.70 12.18
C ARG A 215 40.96 -40.16 12.07
N ASP A 216 41.65 -39.68 11.08
CA ASP A 216 41.71 -38.29 10.63
C ASP A 216 41.23 -38.18 9.18
N VAL A 217 41.24 -36.96 8.60
CA VAL A 217 40.75 -36.71 7.24
C VAL A 217 41.52 -37.49 6.18
N SER A 218 42.83 -37.74 6.38
CA SER A 218 43.64 -38.52 5.46
C SER A 218 43.16 -39.98 5.33
N SER A 219 42.50 -40.50 6.36
CA SER A 219 41.97 -41.84 6.44
C SER A 219 40.60 -42.02 5.77
N PHE A 220 39.95 -40.96 5.31
CA PHE A 220 38.63 -41.05 4.66
C PHE A 220 38.70 -41.52 3.22
N GLY A 221 39.88 -41.52 2.59
CA GLY A 221 40.12 -42.07 1.26
C GLY A 221 40.80 -41.07 0.31
N PRO A 222 41.05 -41.51 -0.93
CA PRO A 222 41.78 -40.72 -1.92
C PRO A 222 40.93 -39.63 -2.58
N SER A 223 39.60 -39.61 -2.34
CA SER A 223 38.68 -38.57 -2.78
C SER A 223 37.79 -38.17 -1.63
N LEU A 224 37.46 -36.88 -1.56
CA LEU A 224 36.63 -36.29 -0.54
C LEU A 224 35.48 -35.51 -1.16
N VAL A 225 34.42 -35.29 -0.38
CA VAL A 225 33.41 -34.28 -0.59
C VAL A 225 33.41 -33.34 0.61
N ALA A 226 33.21 -32.00 0.36
CA ALA A 226 33.23 -31.03 1.41
C ALA A 226 32.13 -30.00 1.15
N TYR A 227 31.34 -29.69 2.19
CA TYR A 227 30.15 -28.83 2.08
C TYR A 227 30.02 -27.87 3.26
N ILE A 228 29.44 -26.69 3.01
CA ILE A 228 28.83 -25.83 4.01
C ILE A 228 27.31 -25.97 3.86
N ALA A 229 26.58 -26.06 4.96
CA ALA A 229 25.13 -26.23 5.10
C ALA A 229 24.56 -27.55 4.57
N ARG A 230 25.38 -28.53 4.31
CA ARG A 230 24.96 -29.84 3.81
C ARG A 230 25.89 -30.95 4.32
N SER A 231 25.38 -32.19 4.35
CA SER A 231 26.18 -33.42 4.49
C SER A 231 25.86 -34.40 3.36
N THR A 232 26.40 -35.62 3.46
CA THR A 232 26.01 -36.73 2.59
C THR A 232 24.77 -37.48 3.09
N TYR A 233 24.21 -37.10 4.21
CA TYR A 233 22.94 -37.61 4.73
C TYR A 233 21.77 -36.90 4.07
N ASN A 234 20.57 -37.51 4.12
CA ASN A 234 19.34 -36.91 3.68
C ASN A 234 18.70 -36.05 4.79
N ASP A 235 19.52 -35.37 5.58
CA ASP A 235 19.11 -34.44 6.61
C ASP A 235 18.74 -33.09 5.98
N PRO A 236 17.88 -32.29 6.62
CA PRO A 236 17.59 -30.92 6.18
C PRO A 236 18.89 -30.10 6.06
N GLY A 237 18.88 -29.15 5.11
CA GLY A 237 19.94 -28.14 5.02
C GLY A 237 20.00 -27.30 6.31
N TRP A 238 21.20 -26.85 6.67
CA TRP A 238 21.39 -26.05 7.86
C TRP A 238 20.79 -24.65 7.68
N ASN A 239 20.04 -24.16 8.70
CA ASN A 239 19.48 -22.82 8.77
C ASN A 239 20.31 -21.98 9.73
N GLY A 240 20.93 -20.89 9.22
CA GLY A 240 21.77 -20.02 10.04
C GLY A 240 22.55 -19.00 9.23
N GLU A 241 23.36 -18.23 9.94
CA GLU A 241 24.32 -17.28 9.36
C GLU A 241 25.75 -17.76 9.63
N MET A 242 26.64 -17.57 8.65
CA MET A 242 28.04 -17.97 8.76
C MET A 242 28.94 -16.85 8.24
N ASP A 243 30.12 -16.75 8.84
CA ASP A 243 31.20 -15.86 8.41
C ASP A 243 32.57 -16.48 8.69
N ASP A 244 33.59 -15.98 8.01
CA ASP A 244 35.01 -16.34 8.20
C ASP A 244 35.23 -17.86 8.27
N PHE A 245 34.67 -18.63 7.30
CA PHE A 245 34.97 -20.04 7.24
C PHE A 245 36.41 -20.26 6.75
N ALA A 246 37.24 -20.71 7.63
CA ALA A 246 38.66 -20.94 7.38
C ALA A 246 39.07 -22.39 7.69
N VAL A 247 39.98 -22.92 6.89
CA VAL A 247 40.66 -24.22 7.14
C VAL A 247 42.18 -24.00 7.17
N TYR A 248 42.82 -24.49 8.19
CA TYR A 248 44.27 -24.43 8.36
C TYR A 248 44.88 -25.82 8.13
N ASP A 249 46.01 -25.87 7.46
CA ASP A 249 46.79 -27.11 7.16
C ASP A 249 47.72 -27.43 8.36
N SER A 250 47.16 -27.38 9.56
CA SER A 250 47.86 -27.64 10.82
C SER A 250 46.89 -27.87 11.95
N ALA A 251 47.30 -28.58 12.98
CA ALA A 251 46.62 -28.66 14.26
C ALA A 251 46.98 -27.44 15.12
N LEU A 252 46.13 -26.40 15.11
CA LEU A 252 46.38 -25.20 15.89
C LEU A 252 46.46 -25.48 17.38
N SER A 253 47.43 -24.88 18.07
CA SER A 253 47.53 -24.95 19.52
C SER A 253 46.36 -24.28 20.21
N SER A 254 46.09 -24.63 21.47
CA SER A 254 45.03 -23.96 22.24
C SER A 254 45.29 -22.44 22.40
N SER A 255 46.56 -22.00 22.45
CA SER A 255 46.92 -20.59 22.47
C SER A 255 46.68 -19.91 21.13
N SER A 256 46.97 -20.60 20.02
CA SER A 256 46.65 -20.09 18.68
C SER A 256 45.12 -19.93 18.44
N VAL A 257 44.33 -20.91 18.91
CA VAL A 257 42.85 -20.84 18.84
C VAL A 257 42.30 -19.71 19.71
N GLN A 258 42.87 -19.52 20.92
CA GLN A 258 42.47 -18.38 21.77
C GLN A 258 42.85 -17.04 21.17
N ALA A 259 44.03 -16.91 20.58
CA ALA A 259 44.49 -15.69 19.91
C ALA A 259 43.63 -15.37 18.66
N LEU A 260 43.29 -16.42 17.87
CA LEU A 260 42.40 -16.29 16.72
C LEU A 260 41.01 -15.72 17.14
N TYR A 261 40.39 -16.31 18.16
CA TYR A 261 39.15 -15.82 18.72
C TYR A 261 39.28 -14.39 19.21
N SER A 262 40.30 -14.09 20.03
CA SER A 262 40.45 -12.76 20.64
C SER A 262 40.62 -11.67 19.59
N SER A 263 41.44 -11.93 18.54
CA SER A 263 41.68 -10.99 17.46
C SER A 263 40.38 -10.73 16.67
N GLN A 264 39.71 -11.77 16.21
CA GLN A 264 38.49 -11.63 15.41
C GLN A 264 37.33 -11.03 16.23
N ALA A 265 37.19 -11.39 17.51
CA ALA A 265 36.17 -10.79 18.40
C ALA A 265 36.42 -9.29 18.60
N LEU A 266 37.68 -8.87 18.77
CA LEU A 266 38.06 -7.45 18.86
C LEU A 266 37.77 -6.70 17.54
N ASP A 267 38.09 -7.28 16.39
CA ASP A 267 37.81 -6.68 15.07
C ASP A 267 36.31 -6.45 14.87
N ARG A 268 35.51 -7.48 15.15
CA ARG A 268 34.04 -7.40 15.06
C ARG A 268 33.46 -6.37 16.03
N ALA A 269 33.93 -6.32 17.25
CA ALA A 269 33.48 -5.35 18.24
C ALA A 269 33.81 -3.91 17.79
N VAL A 270 35.02 -3.65 17.28
CA VAL A 270 35.41 -2.34 16.74
C VAL A 270 34.53 -1.96 15.55
N ALA A 271 34.30 -2.87 14.60
CA ALA A 271 33.50 -2.61 13.40
C ALA A 271 32.02 -2.32 13.73
N SER A 272 31.50 -2.84 14.85
CA SER A 272 30.09 -2.65 15.24
C SER A 272 29.81 -1.38 16.01
N VAL A 273 30.84 -0.63 16.45
CA VAL A 273 30.69 0.58 17.27
C VAL A 273 30.76 1.83 16.40
N THR A 274 29.71 2.63 16.48
CA THR A 274 29.64 3.95 15.85
C THR A 274 29.54 5.03 16.92
N VAL A 275 30.24 6.15 16.70
CA VAL A 275 30.20 7.34 17.56
C VAL A 275 29.88 8.54 16.66
N PRO A 276 28.98 9.45 17.07
CA PRO A 276 28.67 10.62 16.27
C PRO A 276 29.94 11.50 16.09
N THR A 277 30.19 11.95 14.87
CA THR A 277 31.32 12.87 14.58
C THR A 277 31.05 14.31 15.03
N GLU A 278 29.76 14.64 15.27
CA GLU A 278 29.31 15.91 15.80
C GLU A 278 28.23 15.68 16.87
N ALA A 279 28.29 16.40 17.97
CA ALA A 279 27.35 16.31 19.07
C ALA A 279 26.81 17.67 19.49
N THR A 280 25.48 17.78 19.59
CA THR A 280 24.76 18.93 20.15
C THR A 280 23.97 18.59 21.39
N ALA A 281 23.83 17.29 21.69
CA ALA A 281 23.18 16.73 22.86
C ALA A 281 23.98 15.54 23.39
N SER A 282 23.73 15.15 24.64
CA SER A 282 24.28 13.94 25.24
C SER A 282 23.81 12.70 24.48
N PHE A 283 24.64 11.67 24.38
CA PHE A 283 24.41 10.43 23.66
C PHE A 283 24.93 9.22 24.44
N THR A 284 24.56 8.04 24.05
CA THR A 284 25.04 6.80 24.65
C THR A 284 26.21 6.22 23.87
N VAL A 285 27.15 5.60 24.58
CA VAL A 285 28.23 4.79 24.01
C VAL A 285 28.10 3.38 24.55
N PRO A 286 28.28 2.33 23.73
CA PRO A 286 28.11 0.96 24.19
C PRO A 286 29.22 0.57 25.19
N THR A 287 28.86 -0.15 26.24
CA THR A 287 29.81 -0.75 27.20
C THR A 287 30.16 -2.20 26.85
N THR A 288 29.46 -2.76 25.89
CA THR A 288 29.74 -4.08 25.28
C THR A 288 29.39 -4.06 23.80
N ALA A 289 30.13 -4.80 22.98
CA ALA A 289 29.82 -5.03 21.57
C ALA A 289 30.28 -6.44 21.19
N SER A 290 29.41 -7.21 20.51
CA SER A 290 29.70 -8.60 20.10
C SER A 290 30.30 -9.48 21.22
N GLY A 291 29.85 -9.28 22.48
CA GLY A 291 30.34 -10.01 23.65
C GLY A 291 31.69 -9.49 24.22
N VAL A 292 32.24 -8.43 23.63
CA VAL A 292 33.49 -7.76 24.06
C VAL A 292 33.17 -6.60 24.99
N GLY A 293 33.82 -6.51 26.14
CA GLY A 293 33.68 -5.39 27.08
C GLY A 293 34.38 -4.14 26.53
N ILE A 294 33.77 -2.97 26.72
CA ILE A 294 34.29 -1.68 26.25
C ILE A 294 34.35 -0.70 27.43
N THR A 295 35.50 -0.07 27.63
CA THR A 295 35.67 1.05 28.55
C THR A 295 35.98 2.31 27.77
N TRP A 296 35.45 3.44 28.24
CA TRP A 296 35.55 4.69 27.55
C TRP A 296 36.26 5.74 28.39
N THR A 297 37.13 6.56 27.75
CA THR A 297 37.67 7.76 28.32
C THR A 297 37.52 8.94 27.35
N SER A 298 37.51 10.16 27.85
CA SER A 298 37.48 11.39 27.06
C SER A 298 38.62 12.29 27.48
N ASN A 299 39.25 12.94 26.50
CA ASN A 299 40.29 13.94 26.74
C ASN A 299 39.77 15.37 26.94
N SER A 300 38.43 15.57 26.92
CA SER A 300 37.80 16.91 26.94
C SER A 300 36.61 16.96 27.90
N ALA A 301 36.52 18.02 28.69
CA ALA A 301 35.35 18.30 29.53
C ALA A 301 34.07 18.60 28.71
N ALA A 302 34.24 18.92 27.42
CA ALA A 302 33.07 19.12 26.53
C ALA A 302 32.26 17.82 26.31
N VAL A 303 32.89 16.64 26.54
CA VAL A 303 32.21 15.35 26.54
C VAL A 303 32.73 14.55 27.73
N ALA A 304 31.94 14.41 28.78
CA ALA A 304 32.23 13.56 29.94
C ALA A 304 31.55 12.21 29.80
N ILE A 305 32.25 11.09 30.05
CA ILE A 305 31.68 9.76 29.92
C ILE A 305 31.54 9.12 31.32
N THR A 306 30.34 8.65 31.61
CA THR A 306 30.04 7.90 32.85
C THR A 306 29.04 6.79 32.54
N GLY A 307 29.38 5.55 32.85
CA GLY A 307 28.45 4.40 32.75
C GLY A 307 27.80 4.20 31.39
N GLY A 308 28.52 4.51 30.28
CA GLY A 308 27.98 4.40 28.94
C GLY A 308 27.18 5.62 28.44
N THR A 309 27.11 6.69 29.24
CA THR A 309 26.53 7.98 28.81
C THR A 309 27.62 8.98 28.56
N ALA A 310 27.67 9.55 27.36
CA ALA A 310 28.50 10.68 26.98
C ALA A 310 27.69 11.97 27.19
N THR A 311 27.97 12.67 28.30
CA THR A 311 27.34 13.95 28.66
C THR A 311 28.03 15.06 27.91
N VAL A 312 27.31 15.78 27.06
CA VAL A 312 27.81 16.87 26.23
C VAL A 312 27.58 18.21 26.91
N THR A 313 28.65 18.97 27.09
CA THR A 313 28.63 20.37 27.55
C THR A 313 29.06 21.28 26.41
N ARG A 314 28.09 21.94 25.79
CA ARG A 314 28.34 22.80 24.62
C ARG A 314 29.01 24.10 25.04
N PRO A 315 30.02 24.60 24.27
CA PRO A 315 30.51 25.97 24.46
C PRO A 315 29.39 26.98 24.37
N ALA A 316 29.49 28.08 25.09
CA ALA A 316 28.53 29.17 25.03
C ALA A 316 28.42 29.78 23.62
N ALA A 317 27.29 30.42 23.33
CA ALA A 317 27.07 31.09 22.06
C ALA A 317 28.18 32.12 21.77
N GLY A 318 28.69 32.14 20.54
CA GLY A 318 29.78 32.97 20.10
C GLY A 318 31.20 32.46 20.47
N GLN A 319 31.30 31.35 21.20
CA GLN A 319 32.56 30.64 21.41
C GLN A 319 32.82 29.65 20.25
N PRO A 320 34.11 29.33 19.95
CA PRO A 320 34.40 28.27 18.96
C PRO A 320 33.86 26.90 19.43
N ASP A 321 33.58 26.02 18.48
CA ASP A 321 33.27 24.63 18.75
C ASP A 321 34.41 23.97 19.53
N ALA A 322 34.04 23.06 20.46
CA ALA A 322 35.02 22.23 21.13
C ALA A 322 35.22 20.91 20.38
N THR A 323 36.37 20.30 20.61
CA THR A 323 36.65 18.94 20.14
C THR A 323 36.95 18.04 21.32
N ALA A 324 36.51 16.82 21.21
CA ALA A 324 36.82 15.75 22.14
C ALA A 324 37.29 14.51 21.38
N THR A 325 38.30 13.84 21.91
CA THR A 325 38.66 12.48 21.50
C THR A 325 38.14 11.51 22.54
N LEU A 326 37.25 10.60 22.13
CA LEU A 326 36.76 9.54 22.95
C LEU A 326 37.55 8.28 22.64
N THR A 327 38.25 7.74 23.61
CA THR A 327 39.06 6.53 23.45
C THR A 327 38.24 5.34 23.99
N ALA A 328 37.88 4.42 23.09
CA ALA A 328 37.27 3.13 23.45
C ALA A 328 38.35 2.08 23.63
N THR A 329 38.42 1.42 24.77
CA THR A 329 39.30 0.28 25.02
C THR A 329 38.48 -0.99 25.09
N TYR A 330 38.58 -1.81 24.06
CA TYR A 330 37.96 -3.11 23.90
C TYR A 330 38.77 -4.19 24.59
N ARG A 331 38.13 -5.15 25.25
CA ARG A 331 38.85 -6.19 26.02
C ARG A 331 38.20 -7.58 25.85
N VAL A 332 39.04 -8.56 25.49
CA VAL A 332 38.73 -9.99 25.48
C VAL A 332 39.80 -10.75 26.29
N GLY A 333 39.45 -11.31 27.46
CA GLY A 333 40.44 -11.91 28.32
C GLY A 333 41.53 -10.90 28.72
N THR A 334 42.78 -11.20 28.36
CA THR A 334 43.93 -10.33 28.57
C THR A 334 44.22 -9.39 27.41
N GLU A 335 43.65 -9.67 26.24
CA GLU A 335 43.88 -8.92 25.01
C GLU A 335 43.07 -7.62 25.02
N THR A 336 43.66 -6.54 24.59
CA THR A 336 43.01 -5.23 24.50
C THR A 336 43.34 -4.52 23.19
N ARG A 337 42.40 -3.70 22.71
CA ARG A 337 42.56 -2.79 21.57
C ARG A 337 41.91 -1.47 21.89
N SER A 338 42.60 -0.37 21.58
CA SER A 338 42.07 1.00 21.76
C SER A 338 41.82 1.65 20.41
N VAL A 339 40.67 2.35 20.29
CA VAL A 339 40.28 3.12 19.11
C VAL A 339 39.83 4.49 19.55
N ASP A 340 40.29 5.51 18.84
CA ASP A 340 39.95 6.91 19.08
C ASP A 340 38.86 7.38 18.13
N TYR A 341 37.85 8.05 18.69
CA TYR A 341 36.74 8.66 17.97
C TYR A 341 36.76 10.17 18.20
N ALA A 342 36.91 10.95 17.14
CA ALA A 342 36.85 12.39 17.19
C ALA A 342 35.39 12.87 17.18
N VAL A 343 35.04 13.71 18.15
CA VAL A 343 33.69 14.29 18.29
C VAL A 343 33.81 15.80 18.33
N ARG A 344 33.21 16.51 17.40
CA ARG A 344 33.05 17.96 17.41
C ARG A 344 31.81 18.31 18.26
N VAL A 345 31.98 19.13 19.28
CA VAL A 345 30.88 19.65 20.09
C VAL A 345 30.56 21.06 19.61
N ALA A 346 29.51 21.22 18.88
CA ALA A 346 29.11 22.52 18.34
C ALA A 346 28.70 23.48 19.45
N ALA A 347 29.19 24.72 19.39
CA ALA A 347 28.81 25.78 20.32
C ALA A 347 27.27 26.01 20.30
N GLN A 348 26.74 26.50 21.39
CA GLN A 348 25.36 26.94 21.46
C GLN A 348 25.10 28.02 20.42
N LEU A 349 23.95 27.97 19.77
CA LEU A 349 23.54 29.04 18.87
C LEU A 349 23.14 30.27 19.67
N ASP A 350 23.52 31.46 19.19
CA ASP A 350 22.96 32.71 19.73
C ASP A 350 21.47 32.82 19.40
N ASP A 351 20.77 33.65 20.16
CA ASP A 351 19.33 33.84 20.02
C ASP A 351 18.93 34.36 18.63
N ALA A 352 19.75 35.17 17.99
CA ALA A 352 19.51 35.68 16.65
C ALA A 352 19.57 34.56 15.60
N THR A 353 20.54 33.66 15.72
CA THR A 353 20.68 32.49 14.85
C THR A 353 19.55 31.47 15.08
N LYS A 354 19.15 31.22 16.35
CA LYS A 354 18.02 30.34 16.66
C LYS A 354 16.75 30.84 16.00
N VAL A 355 16.37 32.11 16.28
CA VAL A 355 15.18 32.73 15.73
C VAL A 355 15.19 32.72 14.20
N GLN A 356 16.33 33.02 13.58
CA GLN A 356 16.43 33.01 12.12
C GLN A 356 16.23 31.61 11.54
N ARG A 357 16.86 30.57 12.11
CA ARG A 357 16.74 29.19 11.64
C ARG A 357 15.36 28.61 11.90
N ASP A 358 14.79 28.90 13.07
CA ASP A 358 13.44 28.44 13.41
C ASP A 358 12.40 29.02 12.45
N LEU A 359 12.46 30.33 12.15
CA LEU A 359 11.58 30.93 11.13
C LEU A 359 11.81 30.34 9.73
N ALA A 360 13.05 30.06 9.36
CA ALA A 360 13.36 29.46 8.06
C ALA A 360 12.85 28.03 7.95
N ALA A 361 12.81 27.29 9.06
CA ALA A 361 12.35 25.90 9.11
C ALA A 361 10.82 25.77 9.04
N ILE A 362 10.07 26.84 9.29
CA ILE A 362 8.60 26.79 9.17
C ILE A 362 8.23 26.54 7.72
N ALA A 363 7.52 25.44 7.48
CA ALA A 363 6.90 25.11 6.21
C ALA A 363 5.39 24.98 6.42
N ILE A 364 4.61 25.69 5.62
CA ILE A 364 3.16 25.51 5.52
C ILE A 364 2.91 24.77 4.19
N PRO A 365 2.34 23.55 4.23
CA PRO A 365 2.04 22.82 3.01
C PRO A 365 1.06 23.56 2.11
N ASN A 366 1.21 23.43 0.81
CA ASN A 366 0.26 23.92 -0.20
C ASN A 366 -0.16 25.39 -0.07
N VAL A 367 0.77 26.28 0.35
CA VAL A 367 0.47 27.74 0.51
C VAL A 367 -0.21 28.36 -0.73
N GLY A 368 -0.02 27.80 -1.91
CA GLY A 368 -0.64 28.25 -3.17
C GLY A 368 -2.04 27.68 -3.43
N ASP A 369 -2.54 26.76 -2.60
CA ASP A 369 -3.81 26.06 -2.78
C ASP A 369 -4.41 25.62 -1.44
N ILE A 370 -4.73 26.62 -0.59
CA ILE A 370 -5.30 26.39 0.73
C ILE A 370 -6.81 26.16 0.61
N ARG A 371 -7.25 24.98 1.07
CA ARG A 371 -8.65 24.51 1.00
C ARG A 371 -9.22 24.07 2.34
N THR A 372 -8.38 23.97 3.37
CA THR A 372 -8.75 23.56 4.74
C THR A 372 -8.02 24.47 5.72
N ASN A 373 -8.39 24.43 7.00
CA ASN A 373 -7.63 25.06 8.07
C ASN A 373 -6.19 24.53 8.11
N VAL A 374 -5.27 25.31 8.70
CA VAL A 374 -3.84 25.03 8.67
C VAL A 374 -3.27 25.04 10.07
N SER A 375 -2.65 23.93 10.47
CA SER A 375 -1.88 23.84 11.72
C SER A 375 -0.50 24.46 11.56
N VAL A 376 -0.09 25.27 12.56
CA VAL A 376 1.22 25.94 12.60
C VAL A 376 1.86 25.83 13.99
N PRO A 377 3.19 25.67 14.11
CA PRO A 377 3.86 25.43 15.38
C PRO A 377 3.94 26.70 16.25
N THR A 378 3.88 26.52 17.59
CA THR A 378 4.16 27.59 18.57
C THR A 378 5.59 27.58 19.09
N THR A 379 6.40 26.58 18.71
CA THR A 379 7.79 26.46 19.13
C THR A 379 8.63 26.04 17.92
N GLY A 380 9.76 26.70 17.72
CA GLY A 380 10.71 26.32 16.70
C GLY A 380 11.57 25.13 17.12
N THR A 381 12.21 24.46 16.17
CA THR A 381 13.04 23.27 16.39
C THR A 381 14.27 23.54 17.28
N LEU A 382 14.70 24.80 17.35
CA LEU A 382 15.81 25.26 18.21
C LEU A 382 15.33 25.94 19.49
N GLY A 383 14.02 25.91 19.76
CA GLY A 383 13.40 26.34 21.01
C GLY A 383 12.96 27.79 21.04
N SER A 384 12.89 28.50 19.90
CA SER A 384 12.26 29.82 19.87
C SER A 384 10.74 29.68 20.06
N SER A 385 10.14 30.55 20.85
CA SER A 385 8.68 30.66 20.90
C SER A 385 8.16 31.35 19.63
N ILE A 386 7.09 30.83 19.03
CA ILE A 386 6.51 31.36 17.79
C ILE A 386 5.07 31.80 18.05
N ALA A 387 4.79 33.08 17.88
CA ALA A 387 3.46 33.66 17.91
C ALA A 387 2.97 33.92 16.48
N TRP A 388 1.68 33.67 16.24
CA TRP A 388 1.05 33.88 14.94
C TRP A 388 0.01 34.97 14.96
N SER A 389 -0.08 35.74 13.88
CA SER A 389 -1.08 36.76 13.68
C SER A 389 -1.47 36.89 12.21
N VAL A 390 -2.71 37.28 11.93
CA VAL A 390 -3.15 37.63 10.59
C VAL A 390 -2.76 39.07 10.31
N VAL A 391 -2.12 39.32 9.18
CA VAL A 391 -1.71 40.66 8.71
C VAL A 391 -2.75 41.24 7.75
N SER A 392 -3.39 40.38 6.95
CA SER A 392 -4.51 40.77 6.07
C SER A 392 -5.70 41.25 6.89
N PRO A 393 -6.50 42.20 6.37
CA PRO A 393 -7.64 42.76 7.11
C PRO A 393 -8.78 41.76 7.33
N SER A 394 -8.82 40.67 6.56
CA SER A 394 -9.85 39.62 6.60
C SER A 394 -9.34 38.32 5.93
N GLY A 395 -10.11 37.27 6.00
CA GLY A 395 -9.87 35.99 5.29
C GLY A 395 -9.28 34.90 6.15
N ALA A 396 -8.91 35.19 7.39
CA ALA A 396 -8.54 34.18 8.39
C ALA A 396 -8.54 34.74 9.81
N THR A 397 -8.58 33.83 10.79
CA THR A 397 -8.31 34.06 12.20
C THR A 397 -7.26 33.09 12.73
N VAL A 398 -6.72 33.35 13.94
CA VAL A 398 -5.78 32.41 14.60
C VAL A 398 -6.40 32.02 15.93
N ARG A 399 -6.59 30.71 16.12
CA ARG A 399 -7.12 30.09 17.35
C ARG A 399 -6.15 29.06 17.94
N ASP A 400 -6.45 28.51 19.08
CA ASP A 400 -5.71 27.38 19.63
C ASP A 400 -5.85 26.17 18.70
N GLY A 401 -4.73 25.48 18.44
CA GLY A 401 -4.72 24.27 17.62
C GLY A 401 -5.19 23.05 18.41
N SER A 402 -5.68 22.03 17.72
CA SER A 402 -6.06 20.75 18.31
C SER A 402 -4.85 20.00 18.89
N ALA A 403 -3.68 20.15 18.29
CA ALA A 403 -2.43 19.56 18.75
C ALA A 403 -1.70 20.46 19.77
N THR A 404 -1.09 19.83 20.79
CA THR A 404 -0.24 20.54 21.77
C THR A 404 0.93 21.22 21.06
N GLY A 405 1.15 22.50 21.35
CA GLY A 405 2.23 23.26 20.73
C GLY A 405 1.93 23.77 19.33
N THR A 406 0.66 23.82 18.94
CA THR A 406 0.22 24.38 17.65
C THR A 406 -0.80 25.51 17.82
N ARG A 407 -0.98 26.27 16.75
CA ARG A 407 -2.10 27.16 16.49
C ARG A 407 -2.78 26.69 15.20
N THR A 408 -4.07 26.98 15.08
CA THR A 408 -4.81 26.81 13.83
C THR A 408 -4.99 28.17 13.19
N ILE A 409 -4.58 28.29 11.92
CA ILE A 409 -5.01 29.39 11.05
C ILE A 409 -6.34 28.93 10.46
N ASP A 410 -7.41 29.50 10.96
CA ASP A 410 -8.78 29.21 10.58
C ASP A 410 -9.13 30.10 9.39
N VAL A 411 -9.29 29.52 8.21
CA VAL A 411 -9.39 30.27 6.95
C VAL A 411 -10.84 30.47 6.54
N ASP A 412 -11.21 31.75 6.26
CA ASP A 412 -12.51 32.10 5.71
C ASP A 412 -12.47 31.94 4.18
N ARG A 413 -12.93 30.80 3.66
CA ARG A 413 -12.94 30.57 2.22
C ARG A 413 -13.97 31.46 1.52
N PRO A 414 -13.61 32.10 0.38
CA PRO A 414 -14.56 32.85 -0.45
C PRO A 414 -15.73 31.97 -0.90
N ALA A 415 -16.87 32.59 -1.09
CA ALA A 415 -18.06 31.91 -1.60
C ALA A 415 -17.79 31.28 -2.98
N THR A 416 -18.50 30.20 -3.29
CA THR A 416 -18.47 29.52 -4.60
C THR A 416 -18.54 30.49 -5.76
N GLY A 417 -17.68 30.29 -6.76
CA GLY A 417 -17.59 31.13 -7.95
C GLY A 417 -16.84 32.45 -7.76
N SER A 418 -16.44 32.79 -6.53
CA SER A 418 -15.55 33.91 -6.26
C SER A 418 -14.10 33.61 -6.61
N PRO A 419 -13.23 34.59 -6.89
CA PRO A 419 -11.81 34.35 -7.07
C PRO A 419 -11.15 33.95 -5.75
N ALA A 420 -10.08 33.17 -5.82
CA ALA A 420 -9.23 32.86 -4.66
C ALA A 420 -8.63 34.18 -4.11
N ILE A 421 -8.42 34.23 -2.79
CA ILE A 421 -7.84 35.38 -2.10
C ILE A 421 -6.47 35.06 -1.51
N ASP A 422 -5.63 36.08 -1.36
CA ASP A 422 -4.33 35.96 -0.70
C ASP A 422 -4.45 36.49 0.73
N VAL A 423 -4.21 35.61 1.71
CA VAL A 423 -4.20 35.94 3.13
C VAL A 423 -2.77 35.93 3.64
N VAL A 424 -2.31 37.02 4.22
CA VAL A 424 -0.96 37.10 4.80
C VAL A 424 -1.01 36.83 6.30
N VAL A 425 -0.29 35.81 6.73
CA VAL A 425 -0.09 35.46 8.14
C VAL A 425 1.35 35.67 8.54
N ARG A 426 1.60 36.10 9.75
CA ARG A 426 2.92 36.42 10.29
C ARG A 426 3.30 35.51 11.42
N ALA A 427 4.44 34.81 11.27
CA ALA A 427 5.14 34.16 12.36
C ALA A 427 6.10 35.15 13.03
N THR A 428 6.02 35.27 14.36
CA THR A 428 6.91 36.07 15.19
C THR A 428 7.67 35.15 16.12
N ALA A 429 8.95 34.88 15.84
CA ALA A 429 9.77 34.02 16.66
C ALA A 429 10.60 34.86 17.66
N THR A 430 10.69 34.37 18.90
CA THR A 430 11.42 35.04 20.00
C THR A 430 12.29 34.03 20.73
N SER A 431 13.57 34.36 20.97
CA SER A 431 14.50 33.67 21.86
C SER A 431 15.28 34.69 22.67
N GLY A 432 15.24 34.61 24.00
CA GLY A 432 15.77 35.64 24.89
C GLY A 432 15.16 36.99 24.60
N SER A 433 15.99 37.98 24.30
CA SER A 433 15.53 39.32 23.92
C SER A 433 15.42 39.54 22.41
N THR A 434 15.74 38.54 21.59
CA THR A 434 15.76 38.64 20.13
C THR A 434 14.40 38.21 19.55
N THR A 435 13.81 39.08 18.74
CA THR A 435 12.55 38.83 18.03
C THR A 435 12.74 39.09 16.53
N ARG A 436 12.22 38.21 15.68
CA ARG A 436 12.14 38.37 14.22
C ARG A 436 10.80 37.85 13.69
N THR A 437 10.43 38.35 12.52
CA THR A 437 9.17 37.95 11.86
C THR A 437 9.42 37.36 10.48
N ARG A 438 8.49 36.52 10.03
CA ARG A 438 8.38 36.02 8.66
C ARG A 438 6.92 35.99 8.26
N ASP A 439 6.60 36.54 7.09
CA ASP A 439 5.26 36.53 6.54
C ASP A 439 5.11 35.33 5.56
N PHE A 440 3.92 34.74 5.54
CA PHE A 440 3.49 33.69 4.64
C PHE A 440 2.24 34.16 3.93
N THR A 441 2.21 34.06 2.61
CA THR A 441 1.02 34.34 1.80
C THR A 441 0.32 33.02 1.52
N LEU A 442 -0.90 32.86 2.02
CA LEU A 442 -1.77 31.73 1.83
C LEU A 442 -2.77 32.04 0.71
N ARG A 443 -2.73 31.29 -0.37
CA ARG A 443 -3.72 31.40 -1.44
C ARG A 443 -4.94 30.57 -1.09
N VAL A 444 -5.95 31.20 -0.51
CA VAL A 444 -7.19 30.55 -0.06
C VAL A 444 -8.16 30.42 -1.22
N GLN A 445 -8.53 29.17 -1.54
CA GLN A 445 -9.44 28.84 -2.63
C GLN A 445 -10.89 29.10 -2.23
N PRO A 446 -11.77 29.44 -3.18
CA PRO A 446 -13.21 29.54 -2.90
C PRO A 446 -13.79 28.17 -2.53
N LEU A 447 -14.93 28.17 -1.83
CA LEU A 447 -15.70 26.96 -1.61
C LEU A 447 -16.05 26.31 -2.96
N PRO A 448 -16.07 24.97 -3.06
CA PRO A 448 -16.49 24.28 -4.27
C PRO A 448 -17.93 24.64 -4.63
N ALA A 449 -18.33 24.49 -5.90
CA ALA A 449 -19.74 24.34 -6.25
C ALA A 449 -20.29 23.18 -5.43
N GLY A 450 -21.52 23.29 -4.92
CA GLY A 450 -22.10 22.25 -4.09
C GLY A 450 -21.79 20.85 -4.67
N THR A 451 -21.64 19.88 -3.82
CA THR A 451 -21.25 18.53 -4.26
C THR A 451 -22.25 18.03 -5.30
N ASP A 452 -21.74 17.79 -6.53
CA ASP A 452 -22.47 16.96 -7.48
C ASP A 452 -22.78 15.62 -6.79
N ASP A 453 -23.93 15.02 -7.06
CA ASP A 453 -24.29 13.71 -6.54
C ASP A 453 -23.16 12.70 -6.88
N THR A 454 -22.85 11.86 -5.92
CA THR A 454 -21.89 10.79 -6.17
C THR A 454 -22.50 9.72 -7.06
N GLU A 455 -21.76 9.27 -8.08
CA GLU A 455 -22.26 8.37 -9.14
C GLU A 455 -21.36 7.17 -9.39
N ALA A 456 -20.28 7.01 -8.60
CA ALA A 456 -19.33 5.91 -8.69
C ALA A 456 -18.55 5.78 -7.39
N TYR A 457 -17.62 4.82 -7.34
CA TYR A 457 -16.79 4.56 -6.16
C TYR A 457 -15.32 4.39 -6.56
N VAL A 458 -14.43 4.75 -5.65
CA VAL A 458 -12.99 4.44 -5.69
C VAL A 458 -12.63 3.58 -4.49
N TRP A 459 -11.86 2.53 -4.73
CA TRP A 459 -11.41 1.58 -3.72
C TRP A 459 -9.89 1.60 -3.62
N ALA A 460 -9.35 1.91 -2.45
CA ALA A 460 -7.94 1.75 -2.11
C ALA A 460 -7.74 0.48 -1.29
N PHE A 461 -6.74 -0.33 -1.63
CA PHE A 461 -6.50 -1.61 -0.96
C PHE A 461 -5.03 -2.03 -1.05
N PHE A 462 -4.59 -2.88 -0.12
CA PHE A 462 -3.36 -3.66 -0.25
C PHE A 462 -3.70 -5.14 -0.50
N THR A 463 -2.72 -6.02 -0.71
CA THR A 463 -3.01 -7.38 -1.17
C THR A 463 -2.51 -8.49 -0.25
N GLY A 464 -1.92 -8.17 0.89
CA GLY A 464 -1.46 -9.11 1.91
C GLY A 464 0.02 -9.00 2.24
N GLU A 465 0.60 -10.07 2.76
CA GLU A 465 2.02 -10.21 3.09
C GLU A 465 2.78 -10.81 1.91
N GLY A 466 4.06 -10.48 1.81
CA GLY A 466 4.96 -10.99 0.78
C GLY A 466 5.55 -9.91 -0.09
N ASP A 467 6.49 -10.29 -0.95
CA ASP A 467 7.20 -9.34 -1.79
C ASP A 467 6.24 -8.58 -2.71
N GLY A 468 6.20 -7.27 -2.52
CA GLY A 468 5.35 -6.36 -3.30
C GLY A 468 3.88 -6.28 -2.91
N ALA A 469 3.39 -7.09 -1.96
CA ALA A 469 2.00 -7.10 -1.54
C ALA A 469 1.62 -5.95 -0.59
N GLU A 470 2.59 -5.46 0.20
CA GLU A 470 2.45 -4.35 1.16
C GLU A 470 2.63 -3.00 0.45
N ARG A 471 1.77 -2.75 -0.54
CA ARG A 471 1.66 -1.53 -1.36
C ARG A 471 0.20 -1.26 -1.64
N ILE A 472 -0.16 -0.01 -1.96
CA ILE A 472 -1.54 0.36 -2.17
C ILE A 472 -1.86 0.39 -3.67
N SER A 473 -2.88 -0.35 -4.05
CA SER A 473 -3.51 -0.35 -5.37
C SER A 473 -4.87 0.34 -5.33
N LEU A 474 -5.34 0.82 -6.48
CA LEU A 474 -6.65 1.43 -6.61
C LEU A 474 -7.52 0.64 -7.61
N ALA A 475 -8.82 0.69 -7.36
CA ALA A 475 -9.85 0.27 -8.31
C ALA A 475 -10.95 1.33 -8.40
N ALA A 476 -11.66 1.37 -9.52
CA ALA A 476 -12.83 2.20 -9.73
C ALA A 476 -14.04 1.32 -10.07
N SER A 477 -15.21 1.63 -9.54
CA SER A 477 -16.42 0.88 -9.83
C SER A 477 -16.79 0.94 -11.32
N LYS A 478 -17.61 0.00 -11.77
CA LYS A 478 -18.19 0.07 -13.13
C LYS A 478 -19.48 0.89 -13.10
N GLY A 479 -19.31 2.21 -13.16
CA GLY A 479 -20.39 3.15 -12.92
C GLY A 479 -20.87 3.09 -11.46
N ASN A 480 -22.17 3.26 -11.24
CA ASN A 480 -22.77 3.28 -9.91
C ASN A 480 -23.08 1.84 -9.41
N ASP A 481 -22.05 1.03 -9.24
CA ASP A 481 -22.13 -0.37 -8.80
C ASP A 481 -21.00 -0.69 -7.80
N ALA A 482 -21.31 -0.66 -6.52
CA ALA A 482 -20.36 -0.93 -5.44
C ALA A 482 -19.78 -2.35 -5.45
N LEU A 483 -20.32 -3.27 -6.25
CA LEU A 483 -19.92 -4.68 -6.28
C LEU A 483 -19.22 -5.11 -7.58
N SER A 484 -18.96 -4.18 -8.50
CA SER A 484 -18.30 -4.49 -9.77
C SER A 484 -17.22 -3.47 -10.11
N TRP A 485 -15.97 -3.91 -10.29
CA TRP A 485 -14.79 -3.06 -10.30
C TRP A 485 -13.91 -3.20 -11.52
N ASN A 486 -13.30 -2.11 -11.91
CA ASN A 486 -12.20 -2.02 -12.87
C ASN A 486 -10.90 -1.86 -12.09
N THR A 487 -9.92 -2.70 -12.37
CA THR A 487 -8.55 -2.52 -11.86
C THR A 487 -7.92 -1.29 -12.49
N LEU A 488 -7.36 -0.40 -11.69
CA LEU A 488 -6.68 0.81 -12.14
C LEU A 488 -5.17 0.59 -12.32
N ASN A 489 -4.49 1.51 -13.01
CA ASN A 489 -3.04 1.51 -13.24
C ASN A 489 -2.48 0.19 -13.79
N GLY A 490 -3.29 -0.58 -14.53
CA GLY A 490 -2.93 -1.91 -15.01
C GLY A 490 -2.60 -2.91 -13.88
N GLY A 491 -3.18 -2.73 -12.70
CA GLY A 491 -2.94 -3.54 -11.52
C GLY A 491 -1.65 -3.23 -10.77
N LYS A 492 -0.84 -2.27 -11.24
CA LYS A 492 0.35 -1.83 -10.51
C LYS A 492 -0.05 -0.95 -9.34
N PRO A 493 0.67 -1.01 -8.21
CA PRO A 493 0.39 -0.14 -7.07
C PRO A 493 0.54 1.34 -7.45
N VAL A 494 -0.33 2.16 -6.87
CA VAL A 494 -0.30 3.62 -7.01
C VAL A 494 0.58 4.24 -5.94
N PHE A 495 0.59 3.66 -4.72
CA PHE A 495 1.44 4.14 -3.63
C PHE A 495 2.44 3.07 -3.20
N THR A 496 3.68 3.52 -3.05
CA THR A 496 4.79 2.76 -2.47
C THR A 496 5.48 3.63 -1.44
N SER A 497 6.01 3.05 -0.37
CA SER A 497 6.72 3.80 0.66
C SER A 497 8.24 3.70 0.50
N ASN A 498 8.92 4.81 0.79
CA ASN A 498 10.38 4.89 0.97
C ASN A 498 10.74 5.46 2.36
N LEU A 499 9.76 5.56 3.25
CA LEU A 499 9.91 6.05 4.62
C LEU A 499 9.52 4.94 5.61
N GLY A 500 9.85 5.11 6.87
CA GLY A 500 9.50 4.19 7.94
C GLY A 500 9.93 2.75 7.67
N THR A 501 9.02 1.81 7.78
CA THR A 501 9.24 0.37 7.51
C THR A 501 9.29 0.05 6.02
N MET A 502 8.92 0.99 5.14
CA MET A 502 8.80 0.84 3.69
C MET A 502 7.72 -0.15 3.24
N GLY A 503 6.72 -0.40 4.07
CA GLY A 503 5.52 -1.15 3.75
C GLY A 503 4.27 -0.31 3.99
N LEU A 504 3.23 -0.50 3.20
CA LEU A 504 1.95 0.19 3.30
C LEU A 504 0.82 -0.82 3.41
N ARG A 505 0.00 -0.69 4.47
CA ARG A 505 -1.18 -1.53 4.70
C ARG A 505 -2.37 -0.67 5.07
N ASP A 506 -3.55 -1.27 5.05
CA ASP A 506 -4.79 -0.72 5.59
C ASP A 506 -5.05 0.72 5.12
N PRO A 507 -5.11 0.99 3.79
CA PRO A 507 -5.28 2.34 3.29
C PRO A 507 -6.67 2.88 3.58
N PHE A 508 -6.74 4.13 4.02
CA PHE A 508 -7.98 4.84 4.27
C PHE A 508 -7.99 6.17 3.51
N ILE A 509 -9.01 6.39 2.69
CA ILE A 509 -9.24 7.67 2.01
C ILE A 509 -10.42 8.39 2.68
N ILE A 510 -10.21 9.65 3.01
CA ILE A 510 -11.29 10.54 3.46
C ILE A 510 -11.35 11.79 2.59
N ARG A 511 -12.56 12.21 2.22
CA ARG A 511 -12.82 13.52 1.62
C ARG A 511 -12.79 14.58 2.70
N SER A 512 -12.24 15.76 2.43
CA SER A 512 -12.28 16.88 3.35
C SER A 512 -13.73 17.31 3.61
N HIS A 513 -13.98 17.89 4.77
CA HIS A 513 -15.29 18.43 5.13
C HIS A 513 -15.82 19.43 4.08
N GLU A 514 -14.95 20.22 3.50
CA GLU A 514 -15.27 21.19 2.46
C GLU A 514 -15.56 20.54 1.09
N GLY A 515 -15.24 19.28 0.92
CA GLY A 515 -15.63 18.44 -0.24
C GLY A 515 -14.65 18.42 -1.41
N ASP A 516 -13.61 19.26 -1.44
CA ASP A 516 -12.73 19.46 -2.60
C ASP A 516 -11.26 19.06 -2.37
N LYS A 517 -11.00 18.24 -1.35
CA LYS A 517 -9.68 17.68 -1.02
C LYS A 517 -9.84 16.26 -0.47
N PHE A 518 -8.82 15.44 -0.67
CA PHE A 518 -8.76 14.07 -0.17
C PHE A 518 -7.49 13.85 0.62
N PHE A 519 -7.59 13.05 1.66
CA PHE A 519 -6.45 12.54 2.41
C PHE A 519 -6.42 11.03 2.30
N MET A 520 -5.23 10.48 2.03
CA MET A 520 -4.94 9.05 2.10
C MET A 520 -4.11 8.82 3.37
N LEU A 521 -4.57 7.94 4.23
CA LEU A 521 -3.85 7.44 5.40
C LEU A 521 -3.45 5.99 5.15
N ALA A 522 -2.32 5.55 5.73
CA ALA A 522 -1.93 4.15 5.67
C ALA A 522 -1.10 3.75 6.89
N THR A 523 -1.17 2.48 7.25
CA THR A 523 -0.29 1.85 8.23
C THR A 523 1.13 1.76 7.68
N ASP A 524 2.12 2.25 8.44
CA ASP A 524 3.55 2.04 8.20
C ASP A 524 3.96 0.66 8.74
N LEU A 525 3.79 -0.38 7.93
CA LEU A 525 4.14 -1.74 8.32
C LEU A 525 4.60 -2.57 7.13
N LYS A 526 5.79 -3.14 7.24
CA LYS A 526 6.29 -4.19 6.38
C LYS A 526 6.56 -5.45 7.20
N ILE A 527 5.78 -6.49 6.97
CA ILE A 527 5.95 -7.81 7.59
C ILE A 527 6.90 -8.68 6.78
N ASP A 528 6.89 -8.52 5.46
CA ASP A 528 7.80 -9.29 4.59
C ASP A 528 9.27 -9.05 4.97
N GLY A 529 9.94 -10.12 5.37
CA GLY A 529 11.33 -10.09 5.81
C GLY A 529 11.57 -9.54 7.23
N LEU A 530 10.52 -9.21 8.01
CA LEU A 530 10.66 -8.77 9.40
C LEU A 530 10.92 -9.95 10.35
N PRO A 531 12.09 -10.03 11.02
CA PRO A 531 12.37 -11.09 11.98
C PRO A 531 11.38 -11.04 13.15
N GLY A 532 10.75 -12.19 13.45
CA GLY A 532 9.70 -12.29 14.47
C GLY A 532 8.31 -11.82 14.00
N GLY A 533 8.19 -11.30 12.77
CA GLY A 533 6.91 -10.96 12.15
C GLY A 533 6.04 -10.05 13.01
N PHE A 534 4.75 -10.39 13.11
CA PHE A 534 3.77 -9.62 13.88
C PHE A 534 4.11 -9.48 15.37
N ASP A 535 4.76 -10.45 15.99
CA ASP A 535 5.19 -10.35 17.40
C ASP A 535 6.19 -9.19 17.59
N THR A 536 7.16 -9.06 16.69
CA THR A 536 8.09 -7.92 16.69
C THR A 536 7.38 -6.61 16.37
N ALA A 537 6.53 -6.61 15.36
CA ALA A 537 5.80 -5.41 14.93
C ALA A 537 4.88 -4.86 16.02
N GLN A 538 4.26 -5.71 16.84
CA GLN A 538 3.42 -5.31 17.98
C GLN A 538 4.21 -4.84 19.20
N LYS A 539 5.49 -5.18 19.31
CA LYS A 539 6.35 -4.76 20.44
C LYS A 539 7.19 -3.54 20.15
N SER A 540 7.66 -3.42 18.89
CA SER A 540 8.64 -2.40 18.50
C SER A 540 8.40 -1.85 17.09
N GLY A 541 7.16 -1.89 16.62
CA GLY A 541 6.75 -1.35 15.33
C GLY A 541 6.71 0.18 15.26
N SER A 542 6.20 0.69 14.15
CA SER A 542 6.11 2.11 13.85
C SER A 542 5.14 2.84 14.81
N LYS A 543 5.46 4.11 15.10
CA LYS A 543 4.62 5.06 15.83
C LYS A 543 3.96 6.07 14.88
N TYR A 544 4.09 5.85 13.60
CA TYR A 544 3.77 6.78 12.54
C TYR A 544 2.66 6.23 11.66
N ILE A 545 1.95 7.11 11.02
CA ILE A 545 1.10 6.83 9.87
C ILE A 545 1.67 7.51 8.64
N GLU A 546 1.36 6.98 7.48
CA GLU A 546 1.72 7.58 6.21
C GLU A 546 0.53 8.40 5.69
N VAL A 547 0.80 9.61 5.19
CA VAL A 547 -0.24 10.55 4.77
C VAL A 547 0.10 11.15 3.40
N TRP A 548 -0.90 11.20 2.52
CA TRP A 548 -0.89 11.95 1.26
C TRP A 548 -2.16 12.78 1.16
N GLU A 549 -2.13 13.81 0.33
CA GLU A 549 -3.29 14.62 0.00
C GLU A 549 -3.41 14.86 -1.50
N SER A 550 -4.63 14.99 -1.99
CA SER A 550 -4.96 15.22 -3.40
C SER A 550 -6.22 16.09 -3.50
N THR A 551 -6.39 16.77 -4.63
CA THR A 551 -7.62 17.47 -4.99
C THR A 551 -8.37 16.79 -6.13
N ASP A 552 -7.89 15.64 -6.61
CA ASP A 552 -8.45 14.97 -7.79
C ASP A 552 -8.29 13.44 -7.79
N LEU A 553 -7.81 12.84 -6.68
CA LEU A 553 -7.53 11.40 -6.52
C LEU A 553 -6.47 10.82 -7.49
N VAL A 554 -5.80 11.67 -8.27
CA VAL A 554 -4.78 11.29 -9.27
C VAL A 554 -3.43 11.90 -8.92
N ASN A 555 -3.41 13.19 -8.67
CA ASN A 555 -2.20 13.94 -8.33
C ASN A 555 -2.08 14.02 -6.82
N TRP A 556 -1.24 13.15 -6.26
CA TRP A 556 -1.00 13.06 -4.82
C TRP A 556 0.27 13.81 -4.40
N SER A 557 0.23 14.40 -3.23
CA SER A 557 1.39 15.06 -2.60
C SER A 557 2.54 14.06 -2.38
N ALA A 558 3.71 14.57 -2.01
CA ALA A 558 4.77 13.74 -1.46
C ALA A 558 4.28 13.06 -0.16
N GLN A 559 4.79 11.84 0.08
CA GLN A 559 4.54 11.06 1.30
C GLN A 559 4.96 11.87 2.54
N ARG A 560 4.12 11.91 3.55
CA ARG A 560 4.41 12.42 4.88
C ARG A 560 4.39 11.25 5.87
N HIS A 561 5.44 11.18 6.69
CA HIS A 561 5.59 10.19 7.76
C HIS A 561 5.30 10.90 9.08
N VAL A 562 4.10 10.72 9.64
CA VAL A 562 3.58 11.55 10.73
C VAL A 562 3.46 10.71 12.01
N LYS A 563 4.14 11.15 13.08
CA LYS A 563 4.06 10.50 14.39
C LYS A 563 2.73 10.82 15.05
N VAL A 564 1.92 9.79 15.33
CA VAL A 564 0.63 9.93 16.01
C VAL A 564 0.60 9.16 17.34
N SER A 565 1.36 8.08 17.47
CA SER A 565 1.43 7.29 18.70
C SER A 565 2.53 7.78 19.64
N THR A 566 2.33 7.56 20.94
CA THR A 566 3.33 7.85 21.97
C THR A 566 4.48 6.85 21.93
N ASP A 567 5.60 7.15 22.61
CA ASP A 567 6.75 6.24 22.68
C ASP A 567 6.45 4.95 23.49
N PHE A 568 5.36 4.94 24.23
CA PHE A 568 4.85 3.76 24.93
C PHE A 568 4.11 2.79 24.02
N ALA A 569 3.71 3.20 22.80
CA ALA A 569 3.05 2.32 21.85
C ALA A 569 4.02 1.29 21.26
N GLY A 570 3.52 0.13 20.92
CA GLY A 570 4.25 -0.92 20.21
C GLY A 570 4.04 -0.87 18.70
N ASN A 571 2.88 -0.40 18.26
CA ASN A 571 2.44 -0.32 16.88
C ASN A 571 1.45 0.84 16.69
N THR A 572 1.15 1.15 15.43
CA THR A 572 0.13 2.12 15.00
C THR A 572 -0.51 1.55 13.75
N TRP A 573 -1.65 0.84 13.90
CA TRP A 573 -2.22 0.04 12.83
C TRP A 573 -3.63 0.47 12.45
N ALA A 574 -3.94 0.33 11.16
CA ALA A 574 -5.24 0.58 10.57
C ALA A 574 -5.82 1.96 10.95
N PRO A 575 -5.14 3.06 10.56
CA PRO A 575 -5.66 4.39 10.84
C PRO A 575 -6.87 4.69 9.97
N GLU A 576 -7.96 5.12 10.59
CA GLU A 576 -9.11 5.73 9.94
C GLU A 576 -9.43 7.09 10.54
N ALA A 577 -10.27 7.86 9.90
CA ALA A 577 -10.65 9.20 10.33
C ALA A 577 -12.13 9.48 10.09
N TYR A 578 -12.69 10.30 10.94
CA TYR A 578 -14.04 10.84 10.80
C TYR A 578 -14.05 12.33 11.11
N TRP A 579 -14.80 13.14 10.34
CA TRP A 579 -15.01 14.54 10.66
C TRP A 579 -16.09 14.67 11.74
N ASP A 580 -15.79 15.41 12.80
CA ASP A 580 -16.73 15.70 13.87
C ASP A 580 -17.25 17.13 13.74
N ASP A 581 -18.56 17.27 13.49
CA ASP A 581 -19.20 18.56 13.25
C ASP A 581 -19.30 19.44 14.52
N GLU A 582 -19.28 18.84 15.72
CA GLU A 582 -19.31 19.60 16.97
C GLU A 582 -17.95 20.15 17.32
N LEU A 583 -16.91 19.35 17.13
CA LEU A 583 -15.53 19.72 17.39
C LEU A 583 -14.89 20.51 16.24
N GLN A 584 -15.48 20.49 15.05
CA GLN A 584 -14.95 21.09 13.82
C GLN A 584 -13.51 20.62 13.55
N THR A 585 -13.27 19.29 13.69
CA THR A 585 -11.96 18.67 13.50
C THR A 585 -12.08 17.21 13.07
N TYR A 586 -11.04 16.64 12.51
CA TYR A 586 -10.99 15.20 12.24
C TYR A 586 -10.62 14.46 13.52
N VAL A 587 -11.36 13.41 13.83
CA VAL A 587 -11.02 12.39 14.82
C VAL A 587 -10.37 11.24 14.07
N VAL A 588 -9.09 11.01 14.33
CA VAL A 588 -8.31 9.91 13.73
C VAL A 588 -8.13 8.83 14.77
N PHE A 589 -8.43 7.59 14.43
CA PHE A 589 -8.34 6.45 15.35
C PHE A 589 -7.56 5.30 14.72
N TRP A 590 -6.87 4.53 15.58
CA TRP A 590 -6.00 3.43 15.17
C TRP A 590 -5.81 2.43 16.31
N ALA A 591 -5.25 1.25 16.03
CA ALA A 591 -4.92 0.26 17.05
C ALA A 591 -3.45 0.35 17.52
N SER A 592 -3.22 0.22 18.83
CA SER A 592 -1.89 0.18 19.44
C SER A 592 -1.81 -0.79 20.62
N ASN A 593 -0.74 -1.56 20.69
CA ASN A 593 -0.31 -2.24 21.92
C ASN A 593 0.40 -1.22 22.83
N MET A 594 -0.11 -0.97 24.01
CA MET A 594 0.48 -0.02 24.96
C MET A 594 1.36 -0.71 26.00
N TYR A 595 2.54 -0.17 26.27
CA TYR A 595 3.55 -0.72 27.18
C TYR A 595 3.86 0.25 28.33
N PRO A 596 4.28 -0.26 29.50
CA PRO A 596 4.68 0.60 30.63
C PRO A 596 6.08 1.22 30.45
N THR A 597 6.80 0.86 29.40
CA THR A 597 8.18 1.30 29.11
C THR A 597 8.33 1.75 27.67
N THR A 598 9.14 2.78 27.45
CA THR A 598 9.55 3.23 26.11
C THR A 598 10.72 2.41 25.56
N ASN A 599 11.47 1.69 26.42
CA ASN A 599 12.55 0.82 25.99
C ASN A 599 11.98 -0.48 25.41
N THR A 600 12.09 -0.66 24.11
CA THR A 600 11.56 -1.83 23.39
C THR A 600 12.25 -3.14 23.81
N ALA A 601 13.51 -3.10 24.27
CA ALA A 601 14.22 -4.29 24.76
C ALA A 601 13.60 -4.89 26.03
N ASP A 602 12.87 -4.07 26.81
CA ASP A 602 12.22 -4.51 28.07
C ASP A 602 10.80 -5.07 27.82
N ARG A 603 10.33 -5.09 26.57
CA ARG A 603 9.00 -5.57 26.18
C ARG A 603 9.03 -7.08 25.90
N ALA A 604 8.97 -7.88 26.95
CA ALA A 604 9.14 -9.34 26.86
C ALA A 604 8.02 -10.04 26.07
N SER A 605 6.76 -9.56 26.14
CA SER A 605 5.61 -10.16 25.50
C SER A 605 4.71 -9.10 24.88
N VAL A 606 3.92 -9.49 23.88
CA VAL A 606 2.86 -8.65 23.31
C VAL A 606 1.82 -8.33 24.41
N THR A 607 1.42 -7.07 24.53
CA THR A 607 0.31 -6.63 25.38
C THR A 607 -1.03 -6.94 24.69
N TYR A 608 -1.95 -6.01 24.60
CA TYR A 608 -3.18 -6.15 23.82
C TYR A 608 -3.42 -4.85 23.05
N ASN A 609 -4.02 -4.94 21.90
CA ASN A 609 -4.40 -3.76 21.12
C ASN A 609 -5.50 -2.98 21.83
N GLN A 610 -5.30 -1.67 21.95
CA GLN A 610 -6.30 -0.69 22.33
C GLN A 610 -6.61 0.13 21.10
N MET A 611 -7.87 0.52 20.90
CA MET A 611 -8.17 1.58 19.95
C MET A 611 -7.82 2.92 20.58
N MET A 612 -6.93 3.65 19.92
CA MET A 612 -6.50 4.99 20.30
C MET A 612 -7.14 6.02 19.37
N TYR A 613 -7.25 7.27 19.81
CA TYR A 613 -7.63 8.39 18.93
C TYR A 613 -6.80 9.63 19.20
N ALA A 614 -6.75 10.52 18.21
CA ALA A 614 -6.27 11.89 18.30
C ALA A 614 -7.07 12.77 17.34
N THR A 615 -7.02 14.08 17.55
CA THR A 615 -7.67 15.06 16.66
C THR A 615 -6.64 15.79 15.80
N THR A 616 -7.06 16.22 14.60
CA THR A 616 -6.22 16.97 13.68
C THR A 616 -7.07 17.87 12.77
N GLU A 617 -6.49 19.00 12.36
CA GLU A 617 -7.12 19.95 11.42
C GLU A 617 -6.78 19.62 9.96
N ASP A 618 -5.58 19.06 9.72
CA ASP A 618 -4.99 18.98 8.38
C ASP A 618 -4.09 17.76 8.18
N PHE A 619 -4.13 16.78 9.08
CA PHE A 619 -3.28 15.57 9.08
C PHE A 619 -1.77 15.89 9.05
N THR A 620 -1.37 17.07 9.50
CA THR A 620 0.03 17.50 9.63
C THR A 620 0.49 17.41 11.08
N SER A 621 -0.37 17.80 12.01
CA SER A 621 -0.13 17.71 13.44
C SER A 621 -1.35 17.15 14.15
N PHE A 622 -1.12 16.44 15.25
CA PHE A 622 -2.15 15.70 15.97
C PHE A 622 -2.13 16.07 17.45
N SER A 623 -3.30 16.04 18.10
CA SER A 623 -3.39 16.08 19.54
C SER A 623 -2.68 14.89 20.17
N GLU A 624 -2.47 14.92 21.48
CA GLU A 624 -1.96 13.75 22.21
C GLU A 624 -2.92 12.57 22.06
N ALA A 625 -2.37 11.38 21.74
CA ALA A 625 -3.14 10.15 21.59
C ALA A 625 -3.80 9.75 22.91
N LYS A 626 -5.08 9.41 22.87
CA LYS A 626 -5.89 8.97 24.01
C LYS A 626 -6.52 7.62 23.72
N PRO A 627 -6.77 6.78 24.75
CA PRO A 627 -7.53 5.56 24.57
C PRO A 627 -8.98 5.86 24.17
N TRP A 628 -9.47 5.17 23.15
CA TRP A 628 -10.88 5.17 22.72
C TRP A 628 -11.58 3.90 23.21
N ILE A 629 -10.93 2.73 22.98
CA ILE A 629 -11.36 1.45 23.54
C ILE A 629 -10.18 0.81 24.25
N ASP A 630 -10.22 0.76 25.59
CA ASP A 630 -9.20 0.11 26.43
C ASP A 630 -9.82 -1.10 27.13
N VAL A 631 -9.94 -2.21 26.40
CA VAL A 631 -10.54 -3.44 26.90
C VAL A 631 -9.68 -4.65 26.59
N LYS A 632 -9.14 -5.26 27.63
CA LYS A 632 -8.37 -6.50 27.50
C LYS A 632 -9.30 -7.70 27.28
N ARG A 633 -9.18 -8.38 26.13
CA ARG A 633 -10.02 -9.52 25.74
C ARG A 633 -9.39 -10.89 26.00
N GLY A 634 -8.16 -10.90 26.54
CA GLY A 634 -7.39 -12.11 26.83
C GLY A 634 -5.90 -11.82 26.81
N ALA A 635 -5.08 -12.85 26.87
CA ALA A 635 -3.61 -12.70 26.74
C ALA A 635 -3.26 -12.30 25.30
N GLY A 636 -2.65 -11.13 25.13
CA GLY A 636 -2.29 -10.58 23.83
C GLY A 636 -3.48 -10.17 22.94
N LYS A 637 -4.70 -10.06 23.49
CA LYS A 637 -5.92 -9.79 22.71
C LYS A 637 -6.67 -8.59 23.26
N GLY A 638 -7.11 -7.71 22.41
CA GLY A 638 -7.93 -6.53 22.68
C GLY A 638 -8.94 -6.28 21.58
N THR A 639 -8.97 -5.06 21.06
CA THR A 639 -9.79 -4.64 19.92
C THR A 639 -8.90 -3.96 18.89
N ILE A 640 -9.21 -4.18 17.61
CA ILE A 640 -8.46 -3.66 16.47
C ILE A 640 -9.41 -3.36 15.30
N ASP A 641 -8.97 -2.56 14.35
CA ASP A 641 -9.68 -2.27 13.10
C ASP A 641 -11.10 -1.73 13.33
N SER A 642 -11.22 -0.45 13.54
CA SER A 642 -12.51 0.21 13.68
C SER A 642 -12.82 1.07 12.46
N THR A 643 -14.07 1.01 11.99
CA THR A 643 -14.63 1.93 10.98
C THR A 643 -15.91 2.56 11.52
N VAL A 644 -16.24 3.77 11.05
CA VAL A 644 -17.37 4.57 11.57
C VAL A 644 -18.26 5.04 10.44
N ALA A 645 -19.58 4.90 10.64
CA ALA A 645 -20.61 5.57 9.85
C ALA A 645 -21.47 6.44 10.76
N LYS A 646 -22.15 7.43 10.19
CA LYS A 646 -23.15 8.25 10.89
C LYS A 646 -24.47 8.21 10.11
N ASP A 647 -25.55 7.88 10.79
CA ASP A 647 -26.91 7.97 10.25
C ASP A 647 -27.76 8.86 11.17
N GLY A 648 -28.25 9.97 10.62
CA GLY A 648 -28.85 11.05 11.43
C GLY A 648 -27.85 11.57 12.45
N ASP A 649 -28.25 11.57 13.73
CA ASP A 649 -27.39 12.02 14.86
C ASP A 649 -26.63 10.86 15.53
N THR A 650 -26.70 9.64 14.98
CA THR A 650 -26.13 8.44 15.59
C THR A 650 -24.90 7.96 14.83
N TYR A 651 -23.79 7.82 15.53
CA TYR A 651 -22.59 7.14 15.05
C TYR A 651 -22.74 5.63 15.24
N TYR A 652 -22.31 4.87 14.24
CA TYR A 652 -22.18 3.41 14.25
C TYR A 652 -20.72 3.07 14.06
N ARG A 653 -20.18 2.26 15.00
CA ARG A 653 -18.80 1.80 14.98
C ARG A 653 -18.74 0.29 14.79
N PHE A 654 -17.95 -0.15 13.83
CA PHE A 654 -17.68 -1.57 13.60
C PHE A 654 -16.23 -1.84 14.01
N THR A 655 -16.03 -2.71 14.99
CA THR A 655 -14.70 -2.97 15.56
C THR A 655 -14.46 -4.47 15.67
N LYS A 656 -13.25 -4.94 15.30
CA LYS A 656 -12.87 -6.35 15.50
C LYS A 656 -12.55 -6.61 16.98
N ASP A 657 -13.20 -7.60 17.56
CA ASP A 657 -12.84 -8.21 18.83
C ASP A 657 -11.86 -9.37 18.58
N GLU A 658 -10.62 -9.22 19.00
CA GLU A 658 -9.58 -10.23 18.81
C GLU A 658 -9.81 -11.53 19.59
N ALA A 659 -10.69 -11.54 20.59
CA ALA A 659 -11.03 -12.77 21.33
C ALA A 659 -11.97 -13.67 20.55
N SER A 660 -12.98 -13.09 19.90
CA SER A 660 -13.95 -13.79 19.07
C SER A 660 -13.55 -13.89 17.61
N MET A 661 -12.57 -13.06 17.16
CA MET A 661 -12.16 -12.90 15.76
C MET A 661 -13.31 -12.46 14.85
N THR A 662 -14.28 -11.70 15.39
CA THR A 662 -15.47 -11.22 14.68
C THR A 662 -15.67 -9.73 14.94
N LEU A 663 -16.51 -9.10 14.12
CA LEU A 663 -16.87 -7.70 14.30
C LEU A 663 -17.99 -7.52 15.31
N ARG A 664 -17.90 -6.41 16.05
CA ARG A 664 -18.99 -5.86 16.87
C ARG A 664 -19.48 -4.59 16.20
N GLU A 665 -20.78 -4.39 16.21
CA GLU A 665 -21.45 -3.15 15.82
C GLU A 665 -21.97 -2.47 17.09
N GLU A 666 -21.57 -1.24 17.28
CA GLU A 666 -21.92 -0.42 18.45
C GLU A 666 -22.40 0.95 17.99
N LYS A 667 -23.23 1.63 18.79
CA LYS A 667 -23.76 2.98 18.48
C LYS A 667 -23.65 3.94 19.63
N SER A 668 -23.49 5.24 19.30
CA SER A 668 -23.48 6.37 20.25
C SER A 668 -23.88 7.66 19.54
N THR A 669 -24.33 8.67 20.25
CA THR A 669 -24.46 10.04 19.74
C THR A 669 -23.19 10.87 19.99
N ASP A 670 -22.23 10.36 20.75
CA ASP A 670 -20.92 10.98 20.99
C ASP A 670 -19.82 10.08 20.40
N LEU A 671 -19.14 10.57 19.35
CA LEU A 671 -18.04 9.86 18.71
C LEU A 671 -16.85 9.62 19.67
N LEU A 672 -16.61 10.58 20.60
CA LEU A 672 -15.48 10.52 21.50
C LEU A 672 -15.77 9.80 22.83
N ALA A 673 -16.97 9.29 23.03
CA ALA A 673 -17.27 8.44 24.18
C ALA A 673 -16.26 7.30 24.28
N THR A 674 -15.66 7.11 25.45
CA THR A 674 -14.60 6.13 25.64
C THR A 674 -15.12 4.86 26.30
N VAL A 675 -14.50 3.72 25.99
CA VAL A 675 -14.85 2.41 26.55
C VAL A 675 -13.65 1.85 27.30
N SER A 676 -13.82 1.46 28.56
CA SER A 676 -12.75 0.87 29.35
C SER A 676 -13.25 -0.30 30.22
N GLY A 677 -12.34 -1.25 30.49
CA GLY A 677 -12.60 -2.39 31.36
C GLY A 677 -13.41 -3.52 30.71
N SER A 678 -14.59 -3.23 30.15
CA SER A 678 -15.44 -4.21 29.44
C SER A 678 -16.04 -3.59 28.18
N LEU A 679 -16.28 -4.43 27.14
CA LEU A 679 -16.99 -3.99 25.94
C LEU A 679 -18.46 -3.67 26.26
N PRO A 680 -19.07 -2.69 25.56
CA PRO A 680 -20.46 -2.30 25.80
C PRO A 680 -21.44 -3.45 25.62
N GLY A 681 -22.49 -3.45 26.45
CA GLY A 681 -23.69 -4.26 26.27
C GLY A 681 -24.78 -3.50 25.53
N THR A 682 -25.96 -4.14 25.43
CA THR A 682 -27.14 -3.51 24.83
C THR A 682 -27.78 -2.49 25.79
N GLY A 683 -28.23 -1.34 25.27
CA GLY A 683 -28.83 -0.27 26.06
C GLY A 683 -27.77 0.59 26.76
N GLY A 684 -28.24 1.66 27.44
CA GLY A 684 -27.39 2.65 28.09
C GLY A 684 -27.77 4.07 27.66
N PRO A 685 -27.08 5.10 28.19
CA PRO A 685 -27.20 6.46 27.72
C PRO A 685 -26.90 6.57 26.20
N ALA A 686 -27.54 7.51 25.52
CA ALA A 686 -27.38 7.67 24.09
C ALA A 686 -25.98 8.20 23.69
N ASP A 687 -25.36 8.97 24.59
CA ASP A 687 -24.02 9.53 24.46
C ASP A 687 -22.88 8.59 24.90
N GLU A 688 -23.22 7.35 25.31
CA GLU A 688 -22.28 6.28 25.55
C GLU A 688 -22.40 5.21 24.44
N TRP A 689 -21.32 4.48 24.18
CA TRP A 689 -21.38 3.36 23.24
C TRP A 689 -22.23 2.22 23.78
N SER A 690 -23.15 1.73 22.97
CA SER A 690 -24.00 0.57 23.25
C SER A 690 -23.98 -0.45 22.10
N LEU A 691 -24.08 -1.73 22.45
CA LEU A 691 -24.05 -2.82 21.48
C LEU A 691 -25.32 -2.83 20.62
N VAL A 692 -25.14 -2.85 19.30
CA VAL A 692 -26.18 -3.17 18.30
C VAL A 692 -26.12 -4.67 17.99
N LYS A 693 -24.93 -5.18 17.59
CA LYS A 693 -24.77 -6.59 17.19
C LYS A 693 -23.38 -7.12 17.51
N GLU A 694 -23.35 -8.31 18.12
CA GLU A 694 -22.13 -9.13 18.17
C GLU A 694 -22.05 -10.03 16.94
N LYS A 695 -20.83 -10.33 16.48
CA LYS A 695 -20.59 -11.26 15.37
C LYS A 695 -21.35 -10.85 14.11
N VAL A 696 -21.22 -9.58 13.75
CA VAL A 696 -21.87 -9.01 12.55
C VAL A 696 -21.66 -9.92 11.34
N ALA A 697 -22.71 -10.17 10.58
CA ALA A 697 -22.75 -11.01 9.37
C ALA A 697 -22.31 -12.49 9.56
N SER A 698 -22.00 -12.94 10.79
CA SER A 698 -21.57 -14.32 11.01
C SER A 698 -22.68 -15.32 10.67
N GLY A 699 -22.32 -16.36 9.91
CA GLY A 699 -23.25 -17.39 9.43
C GLY A 699 -23.88 -17.07 8.08
N LEU A 700 -23.73 -15.85 7.55
CA LEU A 700 -24.21 -15.51 6.20
C LEU A 700 -23.29 -16.09 5.12
N PRO A 701 -23.76 -16.36 3.90
CA PRO A 701 -22.93 -16.76 2.77
C PRO A 701 -21.82 -15.76 2.48
N ASN A 702 -20.57 -16.23 2.33
CA ASN A 702 -19.44 -15.37 2.00
C ASN A 702 -19.15 -15.21 0.49
N GLY A 703 -20.02 -15.79 -0.37
CA GLY A 703 -19.87 -15.75 -1.82
C GLY A 703 -19.15 -16.95 -2.43
N GLU A 704 -18.41 -17.72 -1.63
CA GLU A 704 -17.84 -18.99 -2.09
C GLU A 704 -18.88 -20.10 -2.00
N PRO A 705 -18.94 -21.01 -2.99
CA PRO A 705 -19.96 -22.08 -3.02
C PRO A 705 -19.98 -22.92 -1.74
N GLY A 706 -21.10 -22.88 -1.03
CA GLY A 706 -21.32 -23.65 0.20
C GLY A 706 -20.51 -23.16 1.42
N LYS A 707 -19.92 -21.96 1.37
CA LYS A 707 -19.18 -21.36 2.48
C LYS A 707 -19.95 -20.22 3.13
N THR A 708 -19.72 -20.05 4.41
CA THR A 708 -20.30 -18.96 5.21
C THR A 708 -19.19 -18.09 5.80
N PHE A 709 -19.51 -16.83 6.06
CA PHE A 709 -18.67 -15.92 6.82
C PHE A 709 -18.72 -16.31 8.30
N THR A 710 -17.58 -16.56 8.91
CA THR A 710 -17.49 -16.99 10.31
C THR A 710 -16.69 -16.03 11.17
N SER A 711 -15.66 -15.43 10.60
CA SER A 711 -14.74 -14.51 11.26
C SER A 711 -14.10 -13.61 10.21
N GLY A 712 -13.62 -12.45 10.60
CA GLY A 712 -12.97 -11.47 9.71
C GLY A 712 -12.42 -10.28 10.47
N GLU A 713 -11.83 -9.38 9.73
CA GLU A 713 -11.15 -8.18 10.23
C GLU A 713 -11.27 -7.03 9.24
N GLY A 714 -10.66 -5.87 9.54
CA GLY A 714 -10.55 -4.76 8.62
C GLY A 714 -11.88 -4.30 8.03
N PRO A 715 -12.91 -3.97 8.84
CA PRO A 715 -14.18 -3.52 8.30
C PRO A 715 -14.04 -2.19 7.58
N ASN A 716 -14.82 -1.98 6.52
CA ASN A 716 -15.04 -0.68 5.93
C ASN A 716 -16.54 -0.50 5.65
N VAL A 717 -17.16 0.43 6.36
CA VAL A 717 -18.57 0.82 6.16
C VAL A 717 -18.63 2.11 5.34
N PHE A 718 -19.53 2.15 4.35
CA PHE A 718 -19.73 3.33 3.52
C PHE A 718 -21.17 3.42 3.01
N PRO A 719 -21.69 4.66 2.77
CA PRO A 719 -23.02 4.86 2.21
C PRO A 719 -23.08 4.45 0.74
N ALA A 720 -24.19 3.93 0.31
CA ALA A 720 -24.48 3.77 -1.10
C ALA A 720 -24.74 5.13 -1.77
N ASN A 721 -24.34 5.26 -3.02
CA ASN A 721 -24.74 6.40 -3.84
C ASN A 721 -26.24 6.32 -4.17
N GLU A 722 -26.88 7.45 -4.36
CA GLU A 722 -28.22 7.47 -4.90
C GLU A 722 -28.27 6.75 -6.25
N GLY A 723 -29.20 5.83 -6.41
CA GLY A 723 -29.34 5.01 -7.62
C GLY A 723 -28.25 3.94 -7.81
N ASP A 724 -27.51 3.54 -6.75
CA ASP A 724 -26.66 2.35 -6.82
C ASP A 724 -27.50 1.15 -7.25
N VAL A 725 -26.96 0.37 -8.21
CA VAL A 725 -27.70 -0.73 -8.86
C VAL A 725 -28.08 -1.88 -7.91
N ASN A 726 -27.50 -1.92 -6.71
CA ASN A 726 -27.77 -2.93 -5.71
C ASN A 726 -28.99 -2.59 -4.83
N GLY A 727 -29.42 -1.30 -4.82
CA GLY A 727 -30.63 -0.84 -4.17
C GLY A 727 -30.60 -0.97 -2.65
N LEU A 728 -29.47 -0.62 -2.05
CA LEU A 728 -29.23 -0.63 -0.59
C LEU A 728 -28.74 0.75 -0.16
N ASP A 729 -28.86 1.08 1.13
CA ASP A 729 -28.41 2.37 1.68
C ASP A 729 -26.97 2.31 2.20
N TRP A 730 -26.52 1.13 2.67
CA TRP A 730 -25.19 0.94 3.27
C TRP A 730 -24.52 -0.32 2.80
N PHE A 731 -23.18 -0.24 2.65
CA PHE A 731 -22.30 -1.39 2.43
C PHE A 731 -21.33 -1.55 3.58
N LEU A 732 -21.03 -2.79 3.95
CA LEU A 732 -19.98 -3.18 4.89
C LEU A 732 -19.10 -4.23 4.23
N PHE A 733 -17.86 -3.87 3.95
CA PHE A 733 -16.86 -4.80 3.45
C PHE A 733 -16.00 -5.28 4.62
N ILE A 734 -15.83 -6.61 4.74
CA ILE A 734 -15.07 -7.24 5.83
C ILE A 734 -13.97 -8.10 5.20
N ASP A 735 -12.72 -7.90 5.59
CA ASP A 735 -11.61 -8.72 5.13
C ASP A 735 -11.70 -10.12 5.76
N GLN A 736 -11.77 -11.15 4.91
CA GLN A 736 -11.76 -12.55 5.34
C GLN A 736 -10.51 -13.26 4.78
N PRO A 737 -9.34 -13.07 5.43
CA PRO A 737 -8.12 -13.76 5.02
C PRO A 737 -8.21 -15.27 5.22
N ASN A 738 -7.22 -16.00 4.69
CA ASN A 738 -7.18 -17.46 4.77
C ASN A 738 -7.05 -17.99 6.20
N TYR A 739 -6.39 -17.26 7.11
CA TYR A 739 -6.32 -17.62 8.54
C TYR A 739 -7.65 -17.38 9.29
N HIS A 740 -8.66 -16.81 8.62
CA HIS A 740 -10.07 -16.74 9.03
C HIS A 740 -10.96 -17.72 8.22
N ASP A 741 -10.39 -18.77 7.65
CA ASP A 741 -11.06 -19.74 6.78
C ASP A 741 -11.73 -19.10 5.54
N GLY A 742 -11.22 -17.94 5.12
CA GLY A 742 -11.76 -17.13 4.05
C GLY A 742 -11.06 -17.29 2.70
N PRO A 743 -11.63 -16.65 1.67
CA PRO A 743 -11.07 -16.66 0.31
C PRO A 743 -9.91 -15.67 0.10
N ASN A 744 -9.39 -15.09 1.17
CA ASN A 744 -8.31 -14.12 1.21
C ASN A 744 -8.62 -12.81 0.46
N HIS A 745 -9.81 -12.27 0.70
CA HIS A 745 -10.25 -10.98 0.20
C HIS A 745 -11.47 -10.46 0.97
N TYR A 746 -11.86 -9.22 0.70
CA TYR A 746 -13.06 -8.60 1.23
C TYR A 746 -14.35 -9.36 0.86
N ILE A 747 -15.23 -9.50 1.84
CA ILE A 747 -16.61 -10.02 1.71
C ILE A 747 -17.57 -8.87 1.94
N PRO A 748 -18.41 -8.51 0.97
CA PRO A 748 -19.38 -7.43 1.10
C PRO A 748 -20.68 -7.93 1.71
N PHE A 749 -21.24 -7.06 2.54
CA PHE A 749 -22.59 -7.13 3.06
C PHE A 749 -23.28 -5.78 2.82
N GLY A 750 -24.59 -5.74 2.84
CA GLY A 750 -25.34 -4.48 2.69
C GLY A 750 -26.60 -4.48 3.52
N THR A 751 -27.06 -3.27 3.87
CA THR A 751 -28.28 -3.06 4.66
C THR A 751 -28.94 -1.73 4.30
N ASP A 752 -30.23 -1.58 4.62
CA ASP A 752 -30.98 -0.32 4.58
C ASP A 752 -31.17 0.26 5.99
N ASP A 753 -30.66 -0.39 7.04
CA ASP A 753 -30.87 0.02 8.43
C ASP A 753 -29.69 -0.37 9.32
N LEU A 754 -28.80 0.59 9.61
CA LEU A 754 -27.69 0.41 10.55
C LEU A 754 -28.14 0.19 12.00
N ALA A 755 -29.36 0.57 12.37
CA ALA A 755 -29.84 0.34 13.73
C ALA A 755 -30.22 -1.12 13.99
N ASN A 756 -30.35 -1.92 12.95
CA ASN A 756 -30.75 -3.32 12.99
C ASN A 756 -29.60 -4.25 12.53
N GLY A 757 -28.77 -4.67 13.46
CA GLY A 757 -27.63 -5.55 13.16
C GLY A 757 -27.98 -6.94 12.60
N ASP A 758 -29.26 -7.30 12.48
CA ASP A 758 -29.74 -8.52 11.82
C ASP A 758 -30.16 -8.29 10.37
N SER A 759 -30.16 -7.05 9.88
CA SER A 759 -30.59 -6.69 8.51
C SER A 759 -29.53 -6.90 7.44
N TRP A 760 -28.29 -7.18 7.79
CA TRP A 760 -27.20 -7.39 6.85
C TRP A 760 -27.47 -8.50 5.86
N GLN A 761 -27.38 -8.22 4.56
CA GLN A 761 -27.59 -9.15 3.44
C GLN A 761 -26.24 -9.56 2.84
N PRO A 762 -26.04 -10.84 2.47
CA PRO A 762 -24.78 -11.30 1.87
C PRO A 762 -24.69 -10.92 0.39
N LEU A 763 -23.62 -10.27 0.00
CA LEU A 763 -23.37 -9.78 -1.36
C LEU A 763 -22.11 -10.40 -1.99
N GLY A 764 -21.41 -11.29 -1.30
CA GLY A 764 -20.13 -11.87 -1.72
C GLY A 764 -20.17 -12.53 -3.09
N ALA A 765 -21.29 -13.16 -3.47
CA ALA A 765 -21.44 -13.80 -4.78
C ALA A 765 -21.42 -12.80 -5.95
N LYS A 766 -21.92 -11.56 -5.74
CA LYS A 766 -21.86 -10.48 -6.74
C LYS A 766 -20.44 -9.95 -6.85
N LEU A 767 -19.80 -9.58 -5.74
CA LEU A 767 -18.44 -9.04 -5.74
C LEU A 767 -17.43 -10.03 -6.34
N ARG A 768 -17.57 -11.33 -6.08
CA ARG A 768 -16.63 -12.35 -6.57
C ARG A 768 -16.41 -12.30 -8.07
N THR A 769 -17.44 -11.96 -8.86
CA THR A 769 -17.38 -11.85 -10.32
C THR A 769 -16.81 -10.50 -10.79
N GLY A 770 -16.83 -9.48 -9.91
CA GLY A 770 -16.36 -8.12 -10.17
C GLY A 770 -15.14 -7.71 -9.35
N LEU A 771 -14.50 -8.64 -8.65
CA LEU A 771 -13.40 -8.37 -7.74
C LEU A 771 -12.15 -7.88 -8.50
N PRO A 772 -11.54 -6.73 -8.15
CA PRO A 772 -10.32 -6.29 -8.77
C PRO A 772 -9.13 -7.13 -8.27
N GLN A 773 -8.04 -7.13 -9.05
CA GLN A 773 -6.80 -7.81 -8.70
C GLN A 773 -5.61 -6.91 -9.05
N ASN A 774 -4.53 -7.00 -8.30
CA ASN A 774 -3.29 -6.37 -8.71
C ASN A 774 -2.62 -7.14 -9.86
N ALA A 775 -1.50 -6.62 -10.38
CA ALA A 775 -0.80 -7.23 -11.51
C ALA A 775 -0.27 -8.65 -11.21
N ASP A 776 -0.07 -8.99 -9.93
CA ASP A 776 0.43 -10.28 -9.47
C ASP A 776 -0.72 -11.24 -9.07
N GLY A 777 -1.98 -10.85 -9.32
CA GLY A 777 -3.18 -11.63 -8.98
C GLY A 777 -3.61 -11.54 -7.52
N GLY A 778 -2.99 -10.66 -6.73
CA GLY A 778 -3.38 -10.37 -5.35
C GLY A 778 -4.75 -9.70 -5.31
N LYS A 779 -5.58 -10.11 -4.35
CA LYS A 779 -6.94 -9.61 -4.17
C LYS A 779 -6.98 -8.53 -3.08
N PRO A 780 -8.01 -7.65 -3.08
CA PRO A 780 -8.14 -6.61 -2.06
C PRO A 780 -8.25 -7.19 -0.65
N ARG A 781 -7.35 -6.78 0.20
CA ARG A 781 -7.35 -6.93 1.65
C ARG A 781 -7.74 -5.58 2.25
N HIS A 782 -7.83 -5.48 3.56
CA HIS A 782 -8.21 -4.31 4.33
C HIS A 782 -7.90 -2.97 3.60
N GLY A 783 -8.91 -2.09 3.44
CA GLY A 783 -8.82 -0.84 2.69
C GLY A 783 -10.14 -0.07 2.74
N THR A 784 -10.29 0.94 1.90
CA THR A 784 -11.41 1.88 1.95
C THR A 784 -12.06 2.04 0.60
N VAL A 785 -13.38 2.03 0.57
CA VAL A 785 -14.23 2.45 -0.56
C VAL A 785 -14.80 3.83 -0.25
N ILE A 786 -14.66 4.78 -1.18
CA ILE A 786 -15.31 6.08 -1.07
C ILE A 786 -16.22 6.36 -2.26
N PRO A 787 -17.39 6.97 -2.01
CA PRO A 787 -18.22 7.55 -3.06
C PRO A 787 -17.52 8.72 -3.75
N VAL A 788 -17.65 8.81 -5.08
CA VAL A 788 -17.07 9.89 -5.88
C VAL A 788 -18.07 10.46 -6.88
N THR A 789 -17.95 11.75 -7.19
CA THR A 789 -18.75 12.40 -8.22
C THR A 789 -18.36 11.91 -9.60
N ARG A 790 -19.22 12.16 -10.60
CA ARG A 790 -18.92 11.85 -12.01
C ARG A 790 -17.62 12.50 -12.46
N SER A 791 -17.36 13.75 -12.10
CA SER A 791 -16.17 14.47 -12.52
C SER A 791 -14.89 13.90 -11.91
N GLU A 792 -14.93 13.48 -10.65
CA GLU A 792 -13.81 12.81 -9.95
C GLU A 792 -13.55 11.43 -10.54
N TYR A 793 -14.60 10.65 -10.75
CA TYR A 793 -14.52 9.34 -11.39
C TYR A 793 -13.85 9.43 -12.77
N GLN A 794 -14.29 10.39 -13.59
CA GLN A 794 -13.73 10.61 -14.91
C GLN A 794 -12.22 10.93 -14.83
N LYS A 795 -11.79 11.81 -13.92
CA LYS A 795 -10.37 12.12 -13.69
C LYS A 795 -9.57 10.91 -13.26
N VAL A 796 -10.10 10.10 -12.35
CA VAL A 796 -9.46 8.85 -11.90
C VAL A 796 -9.26 7.89 -13.08
N LEU A 797 -10.27 7.73 -13.95
CA LEU A 797 -10.14 6.92 -15.16
C LEU A 797 -9.14 7.52 -16.15
N GLU A 798 -9.15 8.83 -16.39
CA GLU A 798 -8.18 9.51 -17.24
C GLU A 798 -6.74 9.30 -16.78
N GLY A 799 -6.50 9.38 -15.48
CA GLY A 799 -5.19 9.22 -14.88
C GLY A 799 -4.68 7.79 -14.87
N TYR A 800 -5.53 6.82 -14.53
CA TYR A 800 -5.10 5.45 -14.25
C TYR A 800 -5.61 4.40 -15.25
N ALA A 801 -6.65 4.70 -16.02
CA ALA A 801 -7.25 3.78 -16.99
C ALA A 801 -7.83 4.53 -18.21
N PRO A 802 -7.02 5.29 -18.97
CA PRO A 802 -7.51 6.17 -20.02
C PRO A 802 -8.27 5.44 -21.15
N GLY A 803 -8.13 4.12 -21.24
CA GLY A 803 -8.93 3.28 -22.13
C GLY A 803 -10.38 3.08 -21.68
N LEU A 804 -10.71 3.41 -20.42
CA LEU A 804 -12.07 3.37 -19.87
C LEU A 804 -12.68 4.77 -19.75
N ALA A 805 -11.87 5.82 -19.65
CA ALA A 805 -12.31 7.19 -19.54
C ALA A 805 -12.98 7.64 -20.84
N VAL A 806 -14.23 8.08 -20.78
CA VAL A 806 -14.97 8.56 -21.95
C VAL A 806 -14.65 10.05 -22.19
N ALA A 807 -13.88 10.34 -23.22
CA ALA A 807 -13.55 11.72 -23.61
C ALA A 807 -14.69 12.42 -24.34
N SER A 808 -15.47 11.68 -25.14
CA SER A 808 -16.63 12.23 -25.85
C SER A 808 -17.64 11.15 -26.25
N VAL A 809 -18.90 11.55 -26.34
CA VAL A 809 -19.97 10.76 -26.94
C VAL A 809 -20.47 11.51 -28.20
N ALA A 810 -20.54 10.83 -29.32
CA ALA A 810 -21.10 11.42 -30.53
C ALA A 810 -22.57 11.81 -30.29
N PRO A 811 -23.04 12.95 -30.80
CA PRO A 811 -24.42 13.39 -30.63
C PRO A 811 -25.42 12.30 -31.06
N LEU A 812 -26.34 11.91 -30.18
CA LEU A 812 -27.35 10.88 -30.44
C LEU A 812 -28.65 11.55 -30.84
N THR A 813 -29.18 11.16 -31.99
CA THR A 813 -30.47 11.63 -32.49
C THR A 813 -31.30 10.45 -32.99
N ALA A 814 -32.61 10.51 -32.79
CA ALA A 814 -33.59 9.60 -33.38
C ALA A 814 -34.75 10.36 -33.96
N THR A 815 -35.39 9.76 -34.93
CA THR A 815 -36.59 10.36 -35.57
C THR A 815 -37.70 9.32 -35.58
N THR A 816 -38.93 9.72 -35.24
CA THR A 816 -40.12 8.90 -35.36
C THR A 816 -41.28 9.74 -35.86
N THR A 817 -42.42 9.15 -36.18
CA THR A 817 -43.67 9.82 -36.52
C THR A 817 -44.61 9.79 -35.31
N ALA A 818 -45.50 10.78 -35.19
CA ALA A 818 -46.47 10.87 -34.14
C ALA A 818 -47.28 9.59 -34.01
N GLY A 819 -47.37 9.05 -32.81
CA GLY A 819 -48.02 7.78 -32.50
C GLY A 819 -47.18 6.52 -32.72
N THR A 820 -45.93 6.65 -33.19
CA THR A 820 -45.02 5.50 -33.39
C THR A 820 -43.84 5.56 -32.39
N ALA A 821 -43.60 4.48 -31.67
CA ALA A 821 -42.49 4.38 -30.74
C ALA A 821 -41.14 4.60 -31.49
N PRO A 822 -40.22 5.43 -30.95
CA PRO A 822 -38.93 5.62 -31.56
C PRO A 822 -38.01 4.40 -31.42
N VAL A 823 -37.20 4.13 -32.44
CA VAL A 823 -36.07 3.20 -32.34
C VAL A 823 -34.84 4.03 -31.89
N LEU A 824 -34.33 3.72 -30.71
CA LEU A 824 -33.21 4.45 -30.11
C LEU A 824 -31.87 3.89 -30.58
N PRO A 825 -30.85 4.73 -30.82
CA PRO A 825 -29.57 4.32 -31.40
C PRO A 825 -28.65 3.68 -30.40
N ARG A 826 -27.61 3.00 -30.86
CA ARG A 826 -26.40 2.68 -30.10
C ARG A 826 -25.57 3.95 -29.94
N ALA A 827 -24.78 4.04 -28.85
CA ALA A 827 -23.87 5.17 -28.65
C ALA A 827 -22.50 4.92 -29.27
N THR A 828 -21.93 5.93 -29.89
CA THR A 828 -20.52 5.93 -30.32
C THR A 828 -19.74 6.77 -29.32
N ILE A 829 -18.82 6.14 -28.59
CA ILE A 829 -17.97 6.76 -27.58
C ILE A 829 -16.53 6.79 -28.04
N THR A 830 -15.80 7.84 -27.65
CA THR A 830 -14.35 7.94 -27.82
C THR A 830 -13.72 8.07 -26.44
N THR A 831 -12.74 7.21 -26.13
CA THR A 831 -12.06 7.23 -24.84
C THR A 831 -10.91 8.25 -24.83
N ALA A 832 -10.38 8.58 -23.64
CA ALA A 832 -9.20 9.44 -23.47
C ALA A 832 -7.93 8.86 -24.14
N ALA A 833 -7.87 7.53 -24.29
CA ALA A 833 -6.84 6.86 -25.06
C ALA A 833 -7.01 7.00 -26.59
N GLY A 834 -8.07 7.69 -27.08
CA GLY A 834 -8.35 7.89 -28.50
C GLY A 834 -9.04 6.71 -29.21
N THR A 835 -9.45 5.69 -28.47
CA THR A 835 -10.16 4.54 -29.05
C THR A 835 -11.64 4.87 -29.21
N THR A 836 -12.19 4.66 -30.41
CA THR A 836 -13.62 4.83 -30.69
C THR A 836 -14.31 3.49 -30.81
N SER A 837 -15.45 3.34 -30.14
CA SER A 837 -16.29 2.12 -30.18
C SER A 837 -17.77 2.46 -30.22
N THR A 838 -18.59 1.53 -30.75
CA THR A 838 -20.05 1.64 -30.72
C THR A 838 -20.59 0.63 -29.74
N VAL A 839 -21.30 1.12 -28.71
CA VAL A 839 -21.79 0.33 -27.59
C VAL A 839 -23.33 0.33 -27.53
N ASP A 840 -23.92 -0.73 -26.98
CA ASP A 840 -25.33 -0.77 -26.71
C ASP A 840 -25.65 0.19 -25.54
N VAL A 841 -26.91 0.66 -25.50
CA VAL A 841 -27.39 1.54 -24.44
C VAL A 841 -28.66 0.94 -23.83
N ALA A 842 -28.68 0.80 -22.53
CA ALA A 842 -29.91 0.56 -21.81
C ALA A 842 -30.66 1.87 -21.68
N TRP A 843 -31.64 2.06 -22.58
CA TRP A 843 -32.46 3.28 -22.60
C TRP A 843 -33.60 3.17 -21.59
N ASP A 844 -33.94 4.30 -20.97
CA ASP A 844 -35.14 4.44 -20.16
C ASP A 844 -36.40 4.18 -21.00
N ALA A 845 -37.45 3.68 -20.35
CA ALA A 845 -38.70 3.41 -21.02
C ALA A 845 -39.34 4.70 -21.53
N VAL A 846 -39.68 4.75 -22.83
CA VAL A 846 -40.32 5.91 -23.43
C VAL A 846 -41.83 5.81 -23.29
N ALA A 847 -42.45 6.69 -22.49
CA ALA A 847 -43.88 6.72 -22.31
C ALA A 847 -44.59 7.06 -23.64
N PRO A 848 -45.70 6.41 -24.01
CA PRO A 848 -46.45 6.69 -25.24
C PRO A 848 -46.86 8.15 -25.42
N ALA A 849 -47.09 8.86 -24.34
CA ALA A 849 -47.40 10.28 -24.38
C ALA A 849 -46.27 11.15 -24.94
N ALA A 850 -45.01 10.75 -24.80
CA ALA A 850 -43.85 11.50 -25.27
C ALA A 850 -43.72 11.60 -26.80
N TYR A 851 -44.25 10.60 -27.51
CA TYR A 851 -44.30 10.53 -29.00
C TYR A 851 -45.70 10.58 -29.59
N ALA A 852 -46.71 10.98 -28.79
CA ALA A 852 -48.08 11.09 -29.27
C ALA A 852 -48.27 12.24 -30.25
N THR A 853 -47.55 13.35 -30.13
CA THR A 853 -47.63 14.55 -30.93
C THR A 853 -46.24 14.97 -31.45
N ALA A 854 -46.22 15.73 -32.56
CA ALA A 854 -45.00 16.27 -33.11
C ALA A 854 -44.28 17.20 -32.11
N GLY A 855 -42.94 17.06 -32.01
CA GLY A 855 -42.10 17.81 -31.06
C GLY A 855 -40.74 17.19 -30.91
N THR A 856 -40.03 17.58 -29.90
CA THR A 856 -38.76 16.98 -29.51
C THR A 856 -38.76 16.66 -28.05
N PHE A 857 -38.15 15.54 -27.66
CA PHE A 857 -37.91 15.18 -26.25
C PHE A 857 -36.56 14.44 -26.15
N THR A 858 -36.02 14.34 -24.93
CA THR A 858 -34.82 13.57 -24.66
C THR A 858 -35.16 12.27 -23.94
N VAL A 859 -34.37 11.24 -24.19
CA VAL A 859 -34.41 9.97 -23.46
C VAL A 859 -33.03 9.74 -22.89
N SER A 860 -32.93 9.48 -21.57
CA SER A 860 -31.71 9.09 -20.90
C SER A 860 -31.49 7.59 -21.02
N GLY A 861 -30.25 7.17 -20.85
CA GLY A 861 -29.85 5.77 -20.86
C GLY A 861 -28.42 5.61 -20.38
N VAL A 862 -28.00 4.37 -20.18
CA VAL A 862 -26.66 4.02 -19.69
C VAL A 862 -25.94 3.17 -20.71
N ALA A 863 -24.74 3.58 -21.12
CA ALA A 863 -23.87 2.83 -22.02
C ALA A 863 -23.53 1.45 -21.39
N GLN A 864 -23.62 0.39 -22.20
CA GLN A 864 -23.43 -0.99 -21.73
C GLN A 864 -21.97 -1.45 -21.93
N ASP A 865 -21.02 -0.56 -21.65
CA ASP A 865 -19.60 -0.84 -21.61
C ASP A 865 -19.04 -0.73 -20.16
N ALA A 866 -17.73 -0.83 -19.98
CA ALA A 866 -17.11 -0.77 -18.66
C ALA A 866 -17.21 0.61 -17.97
N SER A 867 -17.48 1.69 -18.72
CA SER A 867 -17.62 3.05 -18.15
C SER A 867 -19.00 3.27 -17.50
N ARG A 868 -20.02 2.54 -17.97
CA ARG A 868 -21.43 2.75 -17.58
C ARG A 868 -21.87 4.22 -17.66
N MET A 869 -21.32 4.95 -18.63
CA MET A 869 -21.57 6.37 -18.76
C MET A 869 -23.04 6.68 -19.09
N PRO A 870 -23.68 7.63 -18.41
CA PRO A 870 -24.97 8.16 -18.79
C PRO A 870 -24.90 8.83 -20.16
N VAL A 871 -25.88 8.57 -21.01
CA VAL A 871 -26.01 9.15 -22.35
C VAL A 871 -27.43 9.64 -22.56
N GLN A 872 -27.61 10.60 -23.47
CA GLN A 872 -28.92 11.10 -23.84
C GLN A 872 -29.10 11.10 -25.35
N VAL A 873 -30.30 10.79 -25.80
CA VAL A 873 -30.68 10.91 -27.23
C VAL A 873 -31.81 11.92 -27.40
N THR A 874 -31.67 12.80 -28.36
CA THR A 874 -32.74 13.71 -28.75
C THR A 874 -33.62 13.05 -29.80
N VAL A 875 -34.89 12.84 -29.46
CA VAL A 875 -35.90 12.24 -30.34
C VAL A 875 -36.74 13.36 -30.99
N THR A 876 -36.78 13.39 -32.31
CA THR A 876 -37.68 14.26 -33.07
C THR A 876 -38.91 13.48 -33.53
N VAL A 877 -40.07 13.87 -33.09
CA VAL A 877 -41.37 13.34 -33.53
C VAL A 877 -41.88 14.19 -34.69
N GLN A 878 -41.98 13.59 -35.84
CA GLN A 878 -42.50 14.25 -37.04
C GLN A 878 -44.03 14.12 -37.11
N SER A 879 -44.66 15.18 -37.61
CA SER A 879 -46.08 15.13 -37.93
C SER A 879 -46.38 14.13 -39.05
N SER A 880 -47.40 13.37 -38.95
CA SER A 880 -47.98 12.61 -40.08
C SER A 880 -49.29 13.27 -40.52
N LEU A 881 -49.36 13.68 -41.77
CA LEU A 881 -50.61 14.16 -42.34
C LEU A 881 -51.52 13.00 -42.69
N LYS A 882 -52.84 13.18 -42.48
CA LYS A 882 -53.87 12.21 -42.88
C LYS A 882 -54.59 12.71 -44.09
N VAL A 883 -54.38 12.12 -45.26
CA VAL A 883 -55.12 12.35 -46.47
C VAL A 883 -55.75 11.05 -46.97
N SER A 884 -56.96 11.10 -47.50
CA SER A 884 -57.57 9.97 -48.15
C SER A 884 -58.07 10.37 -49.54
N ALA A 885 -58.17 9.41 -50.44
CA ALA A 885 -58.52 9.64 -51.85
C ALA A 885 -59.66 8.76 -52.29
N THR A 886 -60.54 9.29 -53.18
CA THR A 886 -61.55 8.51 -53.88
C THR A 886 -61.61 9.00 -55.33
N ALA A 887 -61.89 8.13 -56.32
CA ALA A 887 -61.95 8.45 -57.74
C ALA A 887 -63.21 7.83 -58.35
N THR A 888 -63.91 8.59 -59.17
CA THR A 888 -65.09 8.15 -59.87
C THR A 888 -65.04 8.63 -61.32
N SER A 889 -65.51 7.87 -62.24
CA SER A 889 -65.60 8.25 -63.63
C SER A 889 -67.06 8.28 -64.11
N ARG A 890 -67.38 9.27 -64.93
CA ARG A 890 -68.74 9.37 -65.54
C ARG A 890 -68.65 9.89 -66.98
N CYS A 891 -69.70 9.63 -67.84
CA CYS A 891 -69.84 10.22 -69.15
C CYS A 891 -70.55 11.52 -69.06
N VAL A 892 -70.03 12.55 -69.73
CA VAL A 892 -70.61 13.87 -69.86
C VAL A 892 -70.35 14.34 -71.28
N ALA A 893 -71.50 14.57 -72.08
CA ALA A 893 -71.46 14.99 -73.48
C ALA A 893 -70.52 14.15 -74.32
N GLY A 894 -70.56 12.82 -74.23
CA GLY A 894 -69.74 11.91 -75.00
C GLY A 894 -68.25 11.82 -74.61
N LYS A 895 -67.84 12.43 -73.53
CA LYS A 895 -66.50 12.36 -73.03
C LYS A 895 -66.52 11.80 -71.61
N VAL A 896 -65.45 11.09 -71.30
CA VAL A 896 -65.24 10.56 -69.91
C VAL A 896 -64.69 11.68 -69.02
N VAL A 897 -65.30 11.90 -67.91
CA VAL A 897 -64.81 12.83 -66.87
C VAL A 897 -64.46 12.01 -65.61
N LEU A 898 -63.18 12.01 -65.28
CA LEU A 898 -62.67 11.42 -64.10
C LEU A 898 -62.71 12.49 -62.99
N THR A 899 -63.44 12.21 -61.90
CA THR A 899 -63.48 13.10 -60.73
C THR A 899 -62.70 12.41 -59.61
N VAL A 900 -61.73 13.08 -59.07
CA VAL A 900 -60.95 12.59 -57.90
C VAL A 900 -61.19 13.54 -56.74
N VAL A 901 -61.37 12.99 -55.56
CA VAL A 901 -61.59 13.74 -54.33
C VAL A 901 -60.49 13.34 -53.34
N GLY A 902 -59.79 14.34 -52.89
CA GLY A 902 -58.83 14.20 -51.74
C GLY A 902 -59.45 14.80 -50.51
N LYS A 903 -59.56 14.01 -49.46
CA LYS A 903 -60.08 14.46 -48.15
C LYS A 903 -58.93 14.75 -47.17
N ASN A 904 -59.00 15.91 -46.61
CA ASN A 904 -58.15 16.24 -45.46
C ASN A 904 -58.70 15.58 -44.23
N GLY A 905 -58.06 14.51 -43.79
CA GLY A 905 -58.35 13.80 -42.55
C GLY A 905 -57.58 14.31 -41.34
N ASP A 906 -56.80 15.36 -41.50
CA ASP A 906 -55.96 15.92 -40.45
C ASP A 906 -56.63 17.09 -39.71
N THR A 907 -55.95 17.63 -38.70
CA THR A 907 -56.43 18.78 -37.87
C THR A 907 -55.91 20.13 -38.39
N VAL A 908 -55.02 20.13 -39.37
CA VAL A 908 -54.45 21.34 -39.99
C VAL A 908 -54.95 21.51 -41.45
N PRO A 909 -55.12 22.76 -41.93
CA PRO A 909 -55.34 22.98 -43.36
C PRO A 909 -54.16 22.47 -44.19
N MET A 910 -54.46 21.86 -45.39
CA MET A 910 -53.43 21.36 -46.29
C MET A 910 -53.77 21.68 -47.73
N ASP A 911 -52.73 21.82 -48.51
CA ASP A 911 -52.88 21.85 -49.98
C ASP A 911 -53.04 20.39 -50.48
N VAL A 912 -54.05 20.12 -51.28
CA VAL A 912 -54.31 18.84 -51.84
C VAL A 912 -53.98 18.86 -53.36
N SER A 913 -52.93 18.18 -53.72
CA SER A 913 -52.55 18.00 -55.14
C SER A 913 -53.05 16.66 -55.65
N ILE A 914 -53.78 16.68 -56.73
CA ILE A 914 -54.40 15.47 -57.37
C ILE A 914 -53.68 15.26 -58.70
N SER A 915 -53.07 14.11 -58.85
CA SER A 915 -52.29 13.68 -59.99
C SER A 915 -52.97 12.46 -60.63
N THR A 916 -53.21 12.56 -61.95
CA THR A 916 -53.72 11.50 -62.76
C THR A 916 -52.99 11.48 -64.09
N PRO A 917 -53.09 10.45 -64.96
CA PRO A 917 -52.53 10.49 -66.30
C PRO A 917 -53.08 11.65 -67.16
N GLU A 918 -54.23 12.19 -66.80
CA GLU A 918 -54.89 13.32 -67.50
C GLU A 918 -54.40 14.69 -67.05
N GLY A 919 -53.48 14.72 -66.06
CA GLY A 919 -52.92 15.97 -65.52
C GLY A 919 -52.90 16.07 -64.02
N VAL A 920 -52.38 17.20 -63.51
CA VAL A 920 -52.29 17.50 -62.10
C VAL A 920 -53.08 18.76 -61.74
N LYS A 921 -53.82 18.73 -60.63
CA LYS A 921 -54.55 19.91 -60.11
C LYS A 921 -54.32 20.01 -58.59
N THR A 922 -54.05 21.20 -58.15
CA THR A 922 -53.83 21.49 -56.69
C THR A 922 -54.94 22.39 -56.20
N ILE A 923 -55.52 22.01 -55.04
CA ILE A 923 -56.52 22.74 -54.30
C ILE A 923 -55.85 23.24 -53.04
N ALA A 924 -55.62 24.52 -52.91
CA ALA A 924 -54.93 25.13 -51.78
C ALA A 924 -55.86 25.25 -50.55
N GLY A 925 -55.29 25.08 -49.39
CA GLY A 925 -55.89 25.42 -48.08
C GLY A 925 -57.14 24.55 -47.75
N VAL A 926 -57.21 23.28 -48.09
CA VAL A 926 -58.31 22.40 -47.76
C VAL A 926 -58.42 22.27 -46.25
N LYS A 927 -59.50 22.74 -45.64
CA LYS A 927 -59.72 22.78 -44.20
C LYS A 927 -59.81 21.36 -43.60
N PRO A 928 -59.53 21.20 -42.28
CA PRO A 928 -59.73 19.92 -41.55
C PRO A 928 -61.12 19.35 -41.82
N GLY A 929 -61.16 18.05 -42.13
CA GLY A 929 -62.37 17.30 -42.42
C GLY A 929 -63.01 17.58 -43.79
N ALA A 930 -62.59 18.65 -44.49
CA ALA A 930 -63.07 19.02 -45.83
C ALA A 930 -62.42 18.21 -46.94
N SER A 931 -63.00 18.28 -48.16
CA SER A 931 -62.49 17.62 -49.33
C SER A 931 -62.24 18.61 -50.47
N GLY A 932 -61.08 18.50 -51.13
CA GLY A 932 -60.78 19.09 -52.38
C GLY A 932 -61.09 18.14 -53.53
N SER A 933 -61.78 18.59 -54.59
CA SER A 933 -62.08 17.73 -55.71
C SER A 933 -61.61 18.35 -57.04
N ALA A 934 -61.11 17.48 -57.88
CA ALA A 934 -60.73 17.86 -59.21
C ALA A 934 -61.34 16.95 -60.30
N ALA A 935 -61.88 17.57 -61.33
CA ALA A 935 -62.41 16.86 -62.49
C ALA A 935 -61.46 16.95 -63.68
N PHE A 936 -61.14 15.84 -64.31
CA PHE A 936 -60.28 15.67 -65.43
C PHE A 936 -61.13 15.20 -66.66
N THR A 937 -61.19 15.95 -67.73
CA THR A 937 -61.87 15.52 -68.90
C THR A 937 -60.93 14.75 -69.78
N VAL A 938 -61.20 13.50 -70.03
CA VAL A 938 -60.36 12.59 -70.81
C VAL A 938 -60.50 13.02 -72.31
N ARG A 939 -59.39 13.16 -72.97
CA ARG A 939 -59.38 13.58 -74.43
C ARG A 939 -59.97 12.54 -75.37
N SER A 940 -59.89 11.26 -74.94
CA SER A 940 -60.45 10.10 -75.58
C SER A 940 -61.87 9.84 -75.10
N THR A 941 -62.71 9.10 -75.89
CA THR A 941 -63.97 8.57 -75.46
C THR A 941 -63.87 7.38 -74.54
N GLN A 942 -62.65 6.92 -74.30
CA GLN A 942 -62.32 5.78 -73.40
C GLN A 942 -61.29 6.18 -72.36
N LEU A 943 -61.51 5.76 -71.14
CA LEU A 943 -60.60 5.81 -69.99
C LEU A 943 -60.17 4.38 -69.62
N ALA A 944 -58.90 4.09 -69.65
CA ALA A 944 -58.36 2.82 -69.03
C ALA A 944 -58.50 2.81 -67.55
N ALA A 945 -58.61 1.65 -66.99
CA ALA A 945 -58.49 1.48 -65.47
C ALA A 945 -57.15 2.00 -65.04
N GLY A 946 -57.09 2.69 -63.94
CA GLY A 946 -55.86 3.30 -63.40
C GLY A 946 -56.01 3.73 -61.96
N GLU A 947 -55.04 4.44 -61.47
CA GLU A 947 -54.97 4.96 -60.11
C GLU A 947 -54.67 6.45 -60.13
N ALA A 948 -55.37 7.23 -59.34
CA ALA A 948 -55.07 8.65 -59.11
C ALA A 948 -54.33 8.77 -57.75
N THR A 949 -53.28 9.62 -57.74
CA THR A 949 -52.53 9.94 -56.54
C THR A 949 -52.99 11.28 -56.01
N VAL A 950 -53.32 11.33 -54.75
CA VAL A 950 -53.64 12.54 -53.98
C VAL A 950 -52.52 12.82 -52.97
N THR A 951 -51.88 13.95 -53.09
CA THR A 951 -50.84 14.37 -52.14
C THR A 951 -51.35 15.54 -51.33
N GLY A 952 -51.41 15.40 -50.03
CA GLY A 952 -51.66 16.45 -49.07
C GLY A 952 -50.33 17.08 -48.63
N THR A 953 -50.24 18.42 -48.66
CA THR A 953 -49.06 19.15 -48.21
C THR A 953 -49.51 20.26 -47.23
N ALA A 954 -48.84 20.32 -46.04
CA ALA A 954 -49.13 21.36 -45.08
C ALA A 954 -47.84 21.79 -44.37
N THR A 955 -47.79 23.02 -43.87
CA THR A 955 -46.72 23.46 -42.95
C THR A 955 -47.18 23.19 -41.49
N VAL A 956 -46.47 22.27 -40.82
CA VAL A 956 -46.72 21.94 -39.43
C VAL A 956 -45.46 22.27 -38.62
N SER A 957 -45.59 23.13 -37.64
CA SER A 957 -44.48 23.57 -36.80
C SER A 957 -43.30 24.15 -37.60
N GLY A 958 -43.59 24.89 -38.66
CA GLY A 958 -42.60 25.53 -39.54
C GLY A 958 -41.94 24.63 -40.59
N LYS A 959 -42.32 23.35 -40.66
CA LYS A 959 -41.81 22.37 -41.64
C LYS A 959 -42.91 21.92 -42.61
N THR A 960 -42.55 21.78 -43.89
CA THR A 960 -43.44 21.20 -44.87
C THR A 960 -43.51 19.71 -44.74
N VAL A 961 -44.72 19.18 -44.52
CA VAL A 961 -45.04 17.73 -44.36
C VAL A 961 -45.95 17.32 -45.52
N THR A 962 -45.75 16.15 -46.05
CA THR A 962 -46.57 15.60 -47.15
C THR A 962 -47.09 14.22 -46.76
N ALA A 963 -48.28 13.89 -47.21
CA ALA A 963 -48.86 12.53 -47.17
C ALA A 963 -49.52 12.24 -48.54
N THR A 964 -49.49 10.99 -48.96
CA THR A 964 -50.10 10.52 -50.20
C THR A 964 -51.15 9.46 -49.92
N ALA A 965 -52.21 9.50 -50.71
CA ALA A 965 -53.20 8.46 -50.79
C ALA A 965 -53.53 8.20 -52.27
N THR A 966 -53.82 6.96 -52.61
CA THR A 966 -54.19 6.58 -53.98
C THR A 966 -55.67 6.19 -54.04
N ALA A 967 -56.28 6.38 -55.18
CA ALA A 967 -57.67 6.03 -55.47
C ALA A 967 -57.75 5.31 -56.84
N PRO A 968 -58.04 4.02 -56.80
CA PRO A 968 -58.22 3.29 -58.05
C PRO A 968 -59.52 3.72 -58.73
N TYR A 969 -59.54 3.74 -60.06
CA TYR A 969 -60.73 3.93 -60.87
C TYR A 969 -60.79 2.88 -61.95
N SER A 970 -62.04 2.46 -62.29
CA SER A 970 -62.31 1.47 -63.32
C SER A 970 -62.29 2.08 -64.72
N ALA A 971 -61.98 1.27 -65.71
CA ALA A 971 -62.10 1.58 -67.05
C ALA A 971 -63.51 2.04 -67.40
N ARG A 972 -63.66 3.07 -68.30
CA ARG A 972 -64.91 3.59 -68.72
C ARG A 972 -64.88 3.98 -70.19
N SER A 973 -65.93 3.64 -70.94
CA SER A 973 -66.17 4.05 -72.30
C SER A 973 -67.44 4.86 -72.35
N CYS A 974 -67.45 5.98 -73.18
CA CYS A 974 -68.62 6.77 -73.51
C CYS A 974 -68.81 6.66 -75.06
N GLY A 975 -69.55 5.68 -75.34
CA GLY A 975 -69.91 5.39 -76.79
C GLY A 975 -70.89 6.30 -77.39
#